data_cd8b511f23988ca3e9d1712a5a483e1f
#
_entry.id   cd8b511f23988ca3e9d1712a5a483e1f
#
_cell.length_a   1.000
_cell.length_b   1.000
_cell.length_c   1.000
_cell.angle_alpha   90.00
_cell.angle_beta   90.00
_cell.angle_gamma   90.00
#
_symmetry.space_group_name_H-M   'P 1'
#
loop_
_entity.id
_entity.type
_entity.pdbx_description
1 polymer ?
#
loop_
_entity_poly.entity_id
_entity_poly.type
_entity_poly.pdbx_seq_one_letter_code
_entity_poly.pdbx_strand_id
1 'polypeptide(L)'
;MRIAFAGNPNSGKTTMYNALTGRNEKVGNWAGVTVDKKEAPIRRNYSCGLELTAVDLPGAYSMSPFTSEESVTRDYIQKEHPDAIVNIVDATNLSRSLFFTTQLMELGIPVVVALNKTDMNQKRGTRIDVNQLSEKLGCPVFETVSIDSDNADLAQVIQAAVALKGKGQKAPYVQPEVDQTDRADVVEADKKRFEFVNGIVRAVEHRKVLTRDYGFQDKVDEVLTNRWFGLPIFAGIMFLVFDISQSTLGPWLADMFTGWIDAFGEWAAAMLEGANPLLQAMLLEGVIGGVSAVVGFLPLVMVMYFLIALLEDCGYMARATIVLDPIFKRVGLSGKSVIPFVIGTGCAIPGVMACRTIRSERERKATAMLAPFMPCGAKLPVIALFAGAFFDDASWVGTLMYFAGIFIILVGALLVNKIAGHKNRKSFFIMELPEYKLPSLKRAFISMLSRGWSYIVKAGTIILLCNFVVHVMQTFNWSFAVVEEGMENTSILATIANPFAYILVPIVGYHAWQLAAAAVTGFIAKENVVGTLAVCYGISNLIDTEALEMAQGAGSEVAAVFGMTKAAALAYLMFNLFTPPCFAAIGAMNSEIRDRKWLFGGIALQLATGFSVGFLVYQIGTLITEGHLGAGFVPGLIAVGAIAAVIGYLCARGDAKRTKKG
;
A
#
# COMPACT_ATOMS: atom_id res chain seq x y z
N MET A 1 -0.25 -15.52 36.61
CA MET A 1 1.12 -15.35 36.17
C MET A 1 1.13 -14.82 34.76
N ARG A 2 1.96 -13.78 34.45
CA ARG A 2 2.08 -13.21 33.10
C ARG A 2 3.37 -13.70 32.43
N ILE A 3 3.24 -14.32 31.26
CA ILE A 3 4.37 -14.80 30.46
C ILE A 3 4.41 -13.98 29.17
N ALA A 4 5.53 -13.28 28.93
CA ALA A 4 5.74 -12.50 27.72
C ALA A 4 6.40 -13.37 26.63
N PHE A 5 5.86 -13.31 25.41
CA PHE A 5 6.41 -14.00 24.24
C PHE A 5 7.20 -13.00 23.41
N ALA A 6 8.51 -13.18 23.37
CA ALA A 6 9.44 -12.35 22.61
C ALA A 6 10.11 -13.16 21.50
N GLY A 7 10.70 -12.49 20.52
CA GLY A 7 11.45 -13.14 19.45
C GLY A 7 11.61 -12.27 18.23
N ASN A 8 12.51 -12.67 17.34
CA ASN A 8 12.73 -11.96 16.10
C ASN A 8 11.49 -12.04 15.17
N PRO A 9 11.28 -11.07 14.30
CA PRO A 9 10.32 -11.21 13.21
C PRO A 9 10.57 -12.51 12.44
N ASN A 10 9.50 -13.24 12.10
CA ASN A 10 9.54 -14.53 11.41
C ASN A 10 10.12 -15.73 12.20
N SER A 11 10.42 -15.60 13.48
CA SER A 11 10.86 -16.73 14.31
C SER A 11 9.77 -17.77 14.60
N GLY A 12 8.51 -17.49 14.24
CA GLY A 12 7.36 -18.34 14.54
C GLY A 12 6.62 -17.96 15.83
N LYS A 13 6.89 -16.77 16.40
CA LYS A 13 6.32 -16.27 17.66
C LYS A 13 4.78 -16.28 17.65
N THR A 14 4.15 -15.64 16.67
CA THR A 14 2.67 -15.60 16.57
C THR A 14 2.05 -16.99 16.34
N THR A 15 2.76 -17.89 15.65
CA THR A 15 2.31 -19.27 15.46
C THR A 15 2.29 -20.02 16.80
N MET A 16 3.36 -19.91 17.59
CA MET A 16 3.46 -20.50 18.91
C MET A 16 2.44 -19.91 19.88
N TYR A 17 2.28 -18.59 19.88
CA TYR A 17 1.28 -17.89 20.69
C TYR A 17 -0.14 -18.38 20.37
N ASN A 18 -0.51 -18.49 19.09
CA ASN A 18 -1.81 -19.00 18.66
C ASN A 18 -2.01 -20.49 19.01
N ALA A 19 -0.98 -21.31 18.95
CA ALA A 19 -1.04 -22.70 19.37
C ALA A 19 -1.36 -22.82 20.87
N LEU A 20 -0.70 -22.02 21.70
CA LEU A 20 -0.86 -22.03 23.16
C LEU A 20 -2.18 -21.39 23.63
N THR A 21 -2.69 -20.37 22.95
CA THR A 21 -3.87 -19.62 23.39
C THR A 21 -5.16 -20.02 22.67
N GLY A 22 -5.06 -20.73 21.53
CA GLY A 22 -6.24 -21.16 20.77
C GLY A 22 -6.91 -20.06 19.97
N ARG A 23 -6.19 -19.00 19.62
CA ARG A 23 -6.67 -17.82 18.88
C ARG A 23 -7.73 -16.97 19.60
N ASN A 24 -7.93 -17.16 20.91
CA ASN A 24 -8.79 -16.29 21.72
C ASN A 24 -8.00 -15.06 22.18
N GLU A 25 -7.98 -14.02 21.36
CA GLU A 25 -7.20 -12.80 21.62
C GLU A 25 -8.07 -11.67 22.15
N LYS A 26 -7.64 -11.00 23.23
CA LYS A 26 -8.08 -9.64 23.54
C LYS A 26 -7.14 -8.69 22.82
N VAL A 27 -7.65 -8.01 21.80
CA VAL A 27 -6.89 -7.05 21.01
C VAL A 27 -7.00 -5.67 21.65
N GLY A 28 -5.88 -5.07 21.98
CA GLY A 28 -5.75 -3.67 22.42
C GLY A 28 -4.58 -3.01 21.69
N ASN A 29 -4.37 -1.72 21.86
CA ASN A 29 -3.20 -1.01 21.31
C ASN A 29 -2.19 -0.76 22.42
N TRP A 30 -0.90 -0.86 22.09
CA TRP A 30 0.17 -0.42 23.00
C TRP A 30 0.12 1.10 23.18
N ALA A 31 0.28 1.57 24.41
CA ALA A 31 0.22 2.99 24.73
C ALA A 31 1.24 3.79 23.91
N GLY A 32 0.78 4.77 23.12
CA GLY A 32 1.61 5.67 22.32
C GLY A 32 2.09 5.15 20.97
N VAL A 33 1.71 3.94 20.56
CA VAL A 33 2.09 3.35 19.25
C VAL A 33 0.92 2.60 18.61
N THR A 34 0.91 2.55 17.28
CA THR A 34 -0.08 1.83 16.47
C THR A 34 0.26 0.34 16.31
N VAL A 35 0.71 -0.32 17.39
CA VAL A 35 0.99 -1.76 17.42
C VAL A 35 -0.05 -2.44 18.28
N ASP A 36 -0.62 -3.53 17.77
CA ASP A 36 -1.67 -4.27 18.49
C ASP A 36 -1.09 -4.98 19.72
N LYS A 37 -1.71 -4.79 20.86
CA LYS A 37 -1.43 -5.53 22.10
C LYS A 37 -2.33 -6.74 22.13
N LYS A 38 -1.74 -7.93 22.26
CA LYS A 38 -2.46 -9.20 22.30
C LYS A 38 -2.19 -9.90 23.63
N GLU A 39 -3.25 -10.12 24.39
CA GLU A 39 -3.21 -10.87 25.63
C GLU A 39 -4.30 -11.95 25.61
N ALA A 40 -3.95 -13.17 25.97
CA ALA A 40 -4.91 -14.26 26.07
C ALA A 40 -4.53 -15.27 27.16
N PRO A 41 -5.49 -15.98 27.75
CA PRO A 41 -5.19 -17.08 28.65
C PRO A 41 -4.57 -18.25 27.89
N ILE A 42 -3.58 -18.91 28.51
CA ILE A 42 -2.99 -20.14 28.00
C ILE A 42 -3.98 -21.30 28.22
N ARG A 43 -4.13 -22.16 27.21
CA ARG A 43 -5.03 -23.33 27.27
C ARG A 43 -4.67 -24.22 28.46
N ARG A 44 -5.70 -24.81 29.07
CA ARG A 44 -5.57 -25.68 30.25
C ARG A 44 -4.60 -26.84 30.03
N ASN A 45 -4.49 -27.37 28.84
CA ASN A 45 -3.58 -28.46 28.50
C ASN A 45 -2.09 -28.08 28.70
N TYR A 46 -1.73 -26.79 28.65
CA TYR A 46 -0.37 -26.29 28.82
C TYR A 46 -0.16 -25.56 30.16
N SER A 47 -1.24 -25.18 30.87
CA SER A 47 -1.17 -24.29 32.03
C SER A 47 -0.91 -25.01 33.37
N CYS A 48 -0.81 -26.34 33.39
CA CYS A 48 -0.60 -27.13 34.60
C CYS A 48 -1.59 -26.79 35.74
N GLY A 49 -2.83 -26.40 35.39
CA GLY A 49 -3.84 -26.02 36.35
C GLY A 49 -3.72 -24.59 36.93
N LEU A 50 -2.74 -23.81 36.48
CA LEU A 50 -2.54 -22.43 36.92
C LEU A 50 -3.21 -21.44 35.93
N GLU A 51 -3.62 -20.29 36.46
CA GLU A 51 -4.06 -19.18 35.62
C GLU A 51 -2.83 -18.45 35.02
N LEU A 52 -2.57 -18.72 33.73
CA LEU A 52 -1.48 -18.14 33.00
C LEU A 52 -2.00 -17.23 31.88
N THR A 53 -1.46 -16.04 31.79
CA THR A 53 -1.76 -15.06 30.70
C THR A 53 -0.56 -14.93 29.80
N ALA A 54 -0.73 -15.21 28.51
CA ALA A 54 0.27 -14.98 27.48
C ALA A 54 0.14 -13.54 26.95
N VAL A 55 1.27 -12.86 26.76
CA VAL A 55 1.35 -11.52 26.15
C VAL A 55 2.25 -11.61 24.94
N ASP A 56 1.70 -11.31 23.75
CA ASP A 56 2.46 -11.29 22.49
C ASP A 56 3.16 -9.94 22.32
N LEU A 57 4.49 -9.92 22.41
CA LEU A 57 5.30 -8.72 22.20
C LEU A 57 5.57 -8.52 20.70
N PRO A 58 5.73 -7.28 20.22
CA PRO A 58 6.17 -7.02 18.85
C PRO A 58 7.48 -7.73 18.54
N GLY A 59 7.64 -8.21 17.31
CA GLY A 59 8.89 -8.85 16.88
C GLY A 59 10.01 -7.82 16.78
N ALA A 60 11.11 -8.05 17.49
CA ALA A 60 12.25 -7.14 17.55
C ALA A 60 13.56 -7.87 17.21
N TYR A 61 14.51 -7.16 16.59
CA TYR A 61 15.85 -7.68 16.34
C TYR A 61 16.85 -7.23 17.40
N SER A 62 16.55 -6.13 18.08
CA SER A 62 17.35 -5.58 19.16
C SER A 62 16.47 -4.83 20.15
N MET A 63 17.00 -4.50 21.32
CA MET A 63 16.37 -3.64 22.32
C MET A 63 16.72 -2.17 22.14
N SER A 64 17.26 -1.81 21.00
CA SER A 64 17.65 -0.45 20.66
C SER A 64 16.44 0.48 20.51
N PRO A 65 16.48 1.73 20.98
CA PRO A 65 15.36 2.66 20.94
C PRO A 65 15.08 3.26 19.54
N PHE A 66 15.65 2.66 18.48
CA PHE A 66 15.61 3.26 17.14
C PHE A 66 14.36 2.90 16.31
N THR A 67 13.64 1.85 16.67
CA THR A 67 12.36 1.49 16.05
C THR A 67 11.22 1.51 17.07
N SER A 68 9.99 1.78 16.61
CA SER A 68 8.82 1.81 17.49
C SER A 68 8.49 0.43 18.10
N GLU A 69 8.75 -0.65 17.38
CA GLU A 69 8.50 -2.03 17.84
C GLU A 69 9.51 -2.45 18.92
N GLU A 70 10.78 -2.07 18.74
CA GLU A 70 11.84 -2.35 19.71
C GLU A 70 11.67 -1.56 21.00
N SER A 71 11.25 -0.28 20.89
CA SER A 71 10.96 0.54 22.05
C SER A 71 9.75 0.01 22.85
N VAL A 72 8.69 -0.47 22.18
CA VAL A 72 7.52 -1.06 22.84
C VAL A 72 7.88 -2.32 23.63
N THR A 73 8.66 -3.22 23.03
CA THR A 73 9.12 -4.44 23.68
C THR A 73 9.95 -4.13 24.93
N ARG A 74 10.90 -3.21 24.83
CA ARG A 74 11.72 -2.75 25.94
C ARG A 74 10.87 -2.10 27.04
N ASP A 75 10.04 -1.14 26.67
CA ASP A 75 9.22 -0.39 27.61
C ASP A 75 8.24 -1.30 28.37
N TYR A 76 7.65 -2.30 27.69
CA TYR A 76 6.78 -3.27 28.34
C TYR A 76 7.56 -4.09 29.39
N ILE A 77 8.69 -4.65 29.01
CA ILE A 77 9.47 -5.49 29.91
C ILE A 77 9.95 -4.70 31.12
N GLN A 78 10.35 -3.43 30.94
CA GLN A 78 10.84 -2.56 32.02
C GLN A 78 9.73 -1.99 32.93
N LYS A 79 8.51 -1.77 32.40
CA LYS A 79 7.42 -1.16 33.18
C LYS A 79 6.47 -2.17 33.80
N GLU A 80 6.13 -3.22 33.06
CA GLU A 80 5.10 -4.21 33.46
C GLU A 80 5.71 -5.42 34.18
N HIS A 81 7.03 -5.62 34.13
CA HIS A 81 7.76 -6.70 34.80
C HIS A 81 7.05 -8.06 34.68
N PRO A 82 6.97 -8.69 33.50
CA PRO A 82 6.38 -10.00 33.36
C PRO A 82 7.10 -11.03 34.24
N ASP A 83 6.39 -12.06 34.74
CA ASP A 83 6.95 -13.08 35.63
C ASP A 83 8.02 -13.94 34.94
N ALA A 84 7.93 -14.14 33.61
CA ALA A 84 8.92 -14.82 32.78
C ALA A 84 8.77 -14.40 31.31
N ILE A 85 9.85 -14.57 30.55
CA ILE A 85 9.89 -14.34 29.10
C ILE A 85 10.14 -15.67 28.39
N VAL A 86 9.29 -16.03 27.44
CA VAL A 86 9.57 -17.11 26.47
C VAL A 86 10.09 -16.45 25.20
N ASN A 87 11.37 -16.63 24.93
CA ASN A 87 12.02 -16.10 23.75
C ASN A 87 12.07 -17.15 22.63
N ILE A 88 11.39 -16.89 21.52
CA ILE A 88 11.34 -17.78 20.36
C ILE A 88 12.53 -17.48 19.45
N VAL A 89 13.46 -18.42 19.41
CA VAL A 89 14.72 -18.38 18.67
C VAL A 89 14.58 -19.18 17.38
N ASP A 90 14.90 -18.56 16.25
CA ASP A 90 14.93 -19.24 14.96
C ASP A 90 16.22 -20.06 14.81
N ALA A 91 16.09 -21.38 14.81
CA ALA A 91 17.23 -22.31 14.69
C ALA A 91 17.99 -22.14 13.36
N THR A 92 17.33 -21.66 12.30
CA THR A 92 17.96 -21.45 10.99
C THR A 92 18.83 -20.18 10.94
N ASN A 93 18.65 -19.26 11.91
CA ASN A 93 19.36 -17.98 12.03
C ASN A 93 19.81 -17.75 13.48
N LEU A 94 20.57 -18.70 14.03
CA LEU A 94 20.90 -18.75 15.44
C LEU A 94 21.64 -17.49 15.94
N SER A 95 22.70 -17.05 15.25
CA SER A 95 23.48 -15.86 15.64
C SER A 95 22.62 -14.61 15.83
N ARG A 96 21.71 -14.38 14.93
CA ARG A 96 20.85 -13.20 14.96
C ARG A 96 19.80 -13.27 16.07
N SER A 97 19.27 -14.47 16.30
CA SER A 97 18.27 -14.69 17.34
C SER A 97 18.90 -14.61 18.73
N LEU A 98 20.10 -15.15 18.91
CA LEU A 98 20.83 -15.10 20.18
C LEU A 98 21.32 -13.69 20.53
N PHE A 99 21.57 -12.84 19.55
CA PHE A 99 21.88 -11.43 19.81
C PHE A 99 20.75 -10.75 20.61
N PHE A 100 19.51 -10.93 20.18
CA PHE A 100 18.34 -10.42 20.89
C PHE A 100 18.15 -11.12 22.24
N THR A 101 18.38 -12.44 22.31
CA THR A 101 18.30 -13.22 23.55
C THR A 101 19.21 -12.67 24.65
N THR A 102 20.48 -12.37 24.30
CA THR A 102 21.44 -11.81 25.27
C THR A 102 21.01 -10.45 25.80
N GLN A 103 20.37 -9.62 24.99
CA GLN A 103 19.82 -8.33 25.41
C GLN A 103 18.59 -8.49 26.33
N LEU A 104 17.71 -9.49 26.07
CA LEU A 104 16.57 -9.79 26.95
C LEU A 104 17.03 -10.23 28.35
N MET A 105 18.07 -11.05 28.42
CA MET A 105 18.60 -11.56 29.69
C MET A 105 19.24 -10.46 30.56
N GLU A 106 19.74 -9.37 29.98
CA GLU A 106 20.25 -8.21 30.72
C GLU A 106 19.18 -7.46 31.50
N LEU A 107 17.90 -7.61 31.13
CA LEU A 107 16.79 -6.93 31.82
C LEU A 107 16.43 -7.57 33.16
N GLY A 108 17.08 -8.67 33.56
CA GLY A 108 16.93 -9.31 34.85
C GLY A 108 15.65 -10.14 35.03
N ILE A 109 14.85 -10.31 33.99
CA ILE A 109 13.66 -11.16 34.01
C ILE A 109 14.04 -12.56 33.53
N PRO A 110 13.54 -13.65 34.16
CA PRO A 110 13.84 -15.01 33.74
C PRO A 110 13.42 -15.29 32.30
N VAL A 111 14.35 -15.83 31.50
CA VAL A 111 14.15 -16.15 30.08
C VAL A 111 14.22 -17.65 29.86
N VAL A 112 13.26 -18.19 29.14
CA VAL A 112 13.27 -19.54 28.57
C VAL A 112 13.38 -19.43 27.07
N VAL A 113 14.27 -20.20 26.46
CA VAL A 113 14.48 -20.21 25.01
C VAL A 113 13.70 -21.37 24.39
N ALA A 114 12.79 -21.03 23.48
CA ALA A 114 12.14 -21.98 22.57
C ALA A 114 12.86 -21.97 21.23
N LEU A 115 13.70 -22.97 20.98
CA LEU A 115 14.44 -23.13 19.73
C LEU A 115 13.51 -23.70 18.66
N ASN A 116 12.99 -22.85 17.82
CA ASN A 116 11.94 -23.16 16.84
C ASN A 116 12.52 -23.44 15.44
N LYS A 117 11.76 -24.14 14.60
CA LYS A 117 12.12 -24.55 13.23
C LYS A 117 13.29 -25.56 13.19
N THR A 118 13.42 -26.40 14.19
CA THR A 118 14.46 -27.42 14.25
C THR A 118 14.32 -28.47 13.14
N ASP A 119 13.07 -28.74 12.68
CA ASP A 119 12.77 -29.58 11.52
C ASP A 119 13.44 -29.07 10.23
N MET A 120 13.52 -27.75 10.06
CA MET A 120 14.19 -27.14 8.91
C MET A 120 15.72 -27.30 8.98
N ASN A 121 16.29 -27.20 10.16
CA ASN A 121 17.72 -27.43 10.37
C ASN A 121 18.10 -28.91 10.13
N GLN A 122 17.28 -29.83 10.58
CA GLN A 122 17.48 -31.26 10.31
C GLN A 122 17.52 -31.57 8.81
N LYS A 123 16.57 -30.97 8.03
CA LYS A 123 16.55 -31.07 6.56
C LYS A 123 17.81 -30.49 5.90
N ARG A 124 18.44 -29.48 6.50
CA ARG A 124 19.68 -28.84 6.04
C ARG A 124 20.95 -29.54 6.55
N GLY A 125 20.81 -30.61 7.30
CA GLY A 125 21.95 -31.33 7.90
C GLY A 125 22.70 -30.52 8.96
N THR A 126 22.11 -29.47 9.50
CA THR A 126 22.66 -28.68 10.62
C THR A 126 22.10 -29.21 11.94
N ARG A 127 22.98 -29.47 12.90
CA ARG A 127 22.64 -29.92 14.25
C ARG A 127 23.10 -28.90 15.27
N ILE A 128 22.23 -28.54 16.21
CA ILE A 128 22.53 -27.65 17.33
C ILE A 128 22.58 -28.50 18.61
N ASP A 129 23.65 -28.36 19.39
CA ASP A 129 23.73 -28.97 20.70
C ASP A 129 22.97 -28.10 21.72
N VAL A 130 21.76 -28.55 22.04
CA VAL A 130 20.83 -27.84 22.93
C VAL A 130 21.35 -27.77 24.35
N ASN A 131 22.01 -28.86 24.83
CA ASN A 131 22.53 -28.91 26.20
C ASN A 131 23.70 -27.91 26.37
N GLN A 132 24.62 -27.89 25.41
CA GLN A 132 25.73 -26.95 25.43
C GLN A 132 25.24 -25.49 25.22
N LEU A 133 24.18 -25.28 24.41
CA LEU A 133 23.56 -23.96 24.25
C LEU A 133 22.94 -23.48 25.56
N SER A 134 22.21 -24.34 26.25
CA SER A 134 21.61 -24.05 27.56
C SER A 134 22.66 -23.69 28.61
N GLU A 135 23.75 -24.43 28.66
CA GLU A 135 24.88 -24.17 29.56
C GLU A 135 25.55 -22.82 29.29
N LYS A 136 25.85 -22.53 28.01
CA LYS A 136 26.50 -21.28 27.61
C LYS A 136 25.61 -20.03 27.78
N LEU A 137 24.31 -20.17 27.61
CA LEU A 137 23.37 -19.08 27.84
C LEU A 137 22.99 -18.94 29.33
N GLY A 138 23.09 -20.01 30.12
CA GLY A 138 22.63 -20.04 31.52
C GLY A 138 21.09 -19.96 31.63
N CYS A 139 20.36 -20.47 30.64
CA CYS A 139 18.93 -20.53 30.63
C CYS A 139 18.40 -21.84 30.01
N PRO A 140 17.22 -22.34 30.38
CA PRO A 140 16.62 -23.51 29.76
C PRO A 140 16.36 -23.29 28.28
N VAL A 141 16.74 -24.25 27.44
CA VAL A 141 16.53 -24.27 25.99
C VAL A 141 15.78 -25.52 25.61
N PHE A 142 14.69 -25.39 24.84
CA PHE A 142 13.87 -26.52 24.37
C PHE A 142 13.73 -26.44 22.85
N GLU A 143 13.84 -27.55 22.17
CA GLU A 143 13.50 -27.66 20.75
C GLU A 143 12.00 -27.61 20.57
N THR A 144 11.53 -26.86 19.58
CA THR A 144 10.10 -26.72 19.30
C THR A 144 9.83 -26.65 17.80
N VAL A 145 8.64 -27.14 17.40
CA VAL A 145 8.08 -26.95 16.07
C VAL A 145 6.69 -26.32 16.23
N SER A 146 6.62 -25.02 16.08
CA SER A 146 5.41 -24.22 16.39
C SER A 146 4.17 -24.55 15.51
N ILE A 147 4.32 -25.33 14.46
CA ILE A 147 3.24 -25.70 13.54
C ILE A 147 2.40 -26.85 14.10
N ASP A 148 2.97 -27.64 14.98
CA ASP A 148 2.33 -28.82 15.58
C ASP A 148 1.67 -28.44 16.90
N SER A 149 0.34 -28.32 16.90
CA SER A 149 -0.44 -27.81 18.05
C SER A 149 -0.60 -28.79 19.22
N ASP A 150 -0.21 -30.05 19.03
CA ASP A 150 -0.35 -31.10 20.06
C ASP A 150 1.00 -31.52 20.67
N ASN A 151 2.02 -30.70 20.57
CA ASN A 151 3.40 -31.05 20.92
C ASN A 151 3.65 -30.96 22.44
N ALA A 152 4.13 -32.03 23.02
CA ALA A 152 4.61 -32.09 24.41
C ALA A 152 5.71 -31.04 24.71
N ASP A 153 6.47 -30.64 23.69
CA ASP A 153 7.55 -29.67 23.79
C ASP A 153 7.05 -28.27 24.19
N LEU A 154 5.87 -27.86 23.71
CA LEU A 154 5.27 -26.58 24.11
C LEU A 154 4.88 -26.57 25.60
N ALA A 155 4.44 -27.71 26.13
CA ALA A 155 4.13 -27.86 27.56
C ALA A 155 5.41 -27.73 28.40
N GLN A 156 6.53 -28.32 27.97
CA GLN A 156 7.82 -28.21 28.67
C GLN A 156 8.31 -26.77 28.74
N VAL A 157 8.20 -26.00 27.66
CA VAL A 157 8.56 -24.57 27.63
C VAL A 157 7.76 -23.78 28.67
N ILE A 158 6.45 -23.99 28.75
CA ILE A 158 5.59 -23.29 29.70
C ILE A 158 5.88 -23.75 31.14
N GLN A 159 6.09 -25.04 31.38
CA GLN A 159 6.46 -25.57 32.69
C GLN A 159 7.78 -24.98 33.19
N ALA A 160 8.79 -24.89 32.31
CA ALA A 160 10.06 -24.25 32.62
C ALA A 160 9.89 -22.75 32.95
N ALA A 161 9.05 -22.04 32.19
CA ALA A 161 8.76 -20.64 32.48
C ALA A 161 8.08 -20.45 33.85
N VAL A 162 7.17 -21.36 34.22
CA VAL A 162 6.53 -21.36 35.53
C VAL A 162 7.52 -21.67 36.64
N ALA A 163 8.42 -22.62 36.43
CA ALA A 163 9.45 -23.04 37.42
C ALA A 163 10.50 -21.96 37.68
N LEU A 164 10.71 -21.02 36.76
CA LEU A 164 11.63 -19.89 36.90
C LEU A 164 11.02 -18.67 37.59
N LYS A 165 9.73 -18.67 37.88
CA LYS A 165 9.08 -17.55 38.57
C LYS A 165 9.80 -17.20 39.86
N GLY A 166 10.23 -15.94 39.99
CA GLY A 166 10.92 -15.41 41.16
C GLY A 166 12.37 -15.87 41.35
N LYS A 167 12.91 -16.61 40.38
CA LYS A 167 14.34 -17.00 40.41
C LYS A 167 15.17 -15.97 39.65
N GLY A 168 16.25 -15.50 40.25
CA GLY A 168 17.25 -14.67 39.57
C GLY A 168 17.97 -15.47 38.48
N GLN A 169 18.16 -14.89 37.32
CA GLN A 169 18.91 -15.43 36.20
C GLN A 169 20.07 -14.49 35.84
N LYS A 170 21.27 -15.05 35.70
CA LYS A 170 22.47 -14.26 35.39
C LYS A 170 22.60 -14.14 33.87
N ALA A 171 22.73 -12.91 33.36
CA ALA A 171 22.97 -12.68 31.94
C ALA A 171 24.36 -13.21 31.53
N PRO A 172 24.47 -13.93 30.41
CA PRO A 172 25.76 -14.49 29.93
C PRO A 172 26.70 -13.39 29.40
N TYR A 173 26.14 -12.25 29.03
CA TYR A 173 26.88 -11.07 28.57
C TYR A 173 26.23 -9.82 29.18
N VAL A 174 27.03 -8.93 29.69
CA VAL A 174 26.60 -7.63 30.19
C VAL A 174 27.32 -6.56 29.39
N GLN A 175 26.55 -5.70 28.73
CA GLN A 175 27.11 -4.63 27.93
C GLN A 175 27.60 -3.50 28.86
N PRO A 176 28.84 -2.98 28.68
CA PRO A 176 29.30 -1.78 29.37
C PRO A 176 28.34 -0.60 29.14
N GLU A 177 28.27 0.31 30.10
CA GLU A 177 27.49 1.54 29.93
C GLU A 177 27.96 2.30 28.69
N VAL A 178 27.05 2.51 27.77
CA VAL A 178 27.30 3.18 26.49
C VAL A 178 26.32 4.35 26.38
N ASP A 179 26.80 5.50 25.97
CA ASP A 179 25.92 6.61 25.68
C ASP A 179 25.00 6.25 24.50
N GLN A 180 23.71 5.99 24.81
CA GLN A 180 22.69 5.61 23.84
C GLN A 180 22.37 6.73 22.84
N THR A 181 22.88 7.94 23.07
CA THR A 181 22.73 9.07 22.15
C THR A 181 23.82 9.10 21.10
N ASP A 182 25.01 8.53 21.38
CA ASP A 182 26.08 8.37 20.40
C ASP A 182 25.95 7.04 19.65
N ARG A 183 25.72 7.16 18.35
CA ARG A 183 25.51 6.03 17.46
C ARG A 183 26.79 5.22 17.19
N ALA A 184 27.95 5.84 17.25
CA ALA A 184 29.22 5.18 17.00
C ALA A 184 29.53 4.19 18.14
N ASP A 185 29.33 4.63 19.36
CA ASP A 185 29.55 3.83 20.58
C ASP A 185 28.56 2.66 20.64
N VAL A 186 27.28 2.87 20.29
CA VAL A 186 26.29 1.80 20.24
C VAL A 186 26.65 0.76 19.19
N VAL A 187 27.13 1.16 18.01
CA VAL A 187 27.53 0.21 16.95
C VAL A 187 28.77 -0.60 17.36
N GLU A 188 29.73 0.01 18.06
CA GLU A 188 30.92 -0.71 18.54
C GLU A 188 30.57 -1.72 19.65
N ALA A 189 29.69 -1.34 20.54
CA ALA A 189 29.21 -2.22 21.60
C ALA A 189 28.39 -3.40 21.06
N ASP A 190 27.52 -3.13 20.08
CA ASP A 190 26.77 -4.19 19.39
C ASP A 190 27.69 -5.14 18.63
N LYS A 191 28.80 -4.67 18.06
CA LYS A 191 29.80 -5.50 17.40
C LYS A 191 30.47 -6.47 18.40
N LYS A 192 30.86 -6.00 19.58
CA LYS A 192 31.45 -6.84 20.64
C LYS A 192 30.45 -7.91 21.11
N ARG A 193 29.16 -7.55 21.27
CA ARG A 193 28.11 -8.53 21.59
C ARG A 193 27.95 -9.56 20.49
N PHE A 194 27.98 -9.13 19.22
CA PHE A 194 27.88 -10.04 18.10
C PHE A 194 29.04 -11.01 17.99
N GLU A 195 30.27 -10.57 18.34
CA GLU A 195 31.45 -11.44 18.44
C GLU A 195 31.30 -12.49 19.54
N PHE A 196 30.77 -12.11 20.72
CA PHE A 196 30.45 -13.03 21.81
C PHE A 196 29.43 -14.09 21.38
N VAL A 197 28.30 -13.64 20.77
CA VAL A 197 27.25 -14.53 20.27
C VAL A 197 27.79 -15.50 19.22
N ASN A 198 28.62 -15.03 18.29
CA ASN A 198 29.24 -15.87 17.27
C ASN A 198 30.19 -16.91 17.89
N GLY A 199 30.83 -16.59 19.01
CA GLY A 199 31.62 -17.57 19.80
C GLY A 199 30.76 -18.71 20.34
N ILE A 200 29.54 -18.39 20.83
CA ILE A 200 28.58 -19.41 21.27
C ILE A 200 28.14 -20.27 20.09
N VAL A 201 27.70 -19.62 18.99
CA VAL A 201 27.16 -20.33 17.81
C VAL A 201 28.19 -21.29 17.21
N ARG A 202 29.46 -20.87 17.08
CA ARG A 202 30.54 -21.74 16.58
C ARG A 202 30.77 -22.97 17.46
N ALA A 203 30.49 -22.88 18.75
CA ALA A 203 30.69 -23.99 19.68
C ALA A 203 29.51 -24.98 19.66
N VAL A 204 28.29 -24.51 19.40
CA VAL A 204 27.06 -25.34 19.54
C VAL A 204 26.45 -25.77 18.20
N GLU A 205 26.80 -25.09 17.11
CA GLU A 205 26.25 -25.39 15.78
C GLU A 205 27.21 -26.27 14.97
N HIS A 206 26.80 -27.49 14.71
CA HIS A 206 27.53 -28.45 13.88
C HIS A 206 26.90 -28.53 12.50
N ARG A 207 27.56 -27.93 11.50
CA ARG A 207 27.14 -28.00 10.10
C ARG A 207 27.84 -29.14 9.40
N LYS A 208 27.08 -30.04 8.79
CA LYS A 208 27.63 -31.16 8.03
C LYS A 208 28.32 -30.71 6.73
N VAL A 209 27.98 -29.54 6.23
CA VAL A 209 28.52 -28.97 4.99
C VAL A 209 29.02 -27.56 5.27
N LEU A 210 30.32 -27.34 5.12
CA LEU A 210 31.02 -26.06 5.30
C LEU A 210 30.83 -25.12 4.10
N THR A 211 30.46 -25.66 2.96
CA THR A 211 30.11 -24.91 1.73
C THR A 211 28.62 -24.72 1.67
N ARG A 212 28.20 -23.46 1.43
CA ARG A 212 26.84 -23.12 1.12
C ARG A 212 26.47 -23.89 -0.16
N ASP A 213 25.76 -25.02 -0.02
CA ASP A 213 25.16 -25.67 -1.18
C ASP A 213 24.19 -24.67 -1.79
N TYR A 214 24.54 -24.18 -2.96
CA TYR A 214 23.68 -23.34 -3.78
C TYR A 214 22.47 -24.18 -4.17
N GLY A 215 21.43 -24.09 -3.35
CA GLY A 215 20.15 -24.72 -3.63
C GLY A 215 19.54 -24.12 -4.91
N PHE A 216 18.62 -24.86 -5.50
CA PHE A 216 17.85 -24.35 -6.66
C PHE A 216 17.25 -22.96 -6.35
N GLN A 217 16.80 -22.73 -5.11
CA GLN A 217 16.26 -21.46 -4.65
C GLN A 217 17.27 -20.33 -4.70
N ASP A 218 18.52 -20.57 -4.30
CA ASP A 218 19.58 -19.56 -4.34
C ASP A 218 19.92 -19.14 -5.79
N LYS A 219 19.89 -20.09 -6.73
CA LYS A 219 20.09 -19.80 -8.17
C LYS A 219 18.95 -18.96 -8.75
N VAL A 220 17.70 -19.28 -8.39
CA VAL A 220 16.53 -18.49 -8.78
C VAL A 220 16.60 -17.08 -8.17
N ASP A 221 17.01 -16.98 -6.91
CA ASP A 221 17.17 -15.70 -6.22
C ASP A 221 18.29 -14.85 -6.85
N GLU A 222 19.41 -15.47 -7.28
CA GLU A 222 20.48 -14.78 -7.97
C GLU A 222 19.99 -14.09 -9.26
N VAL A 223 19.11 -14.74 -10.03
CA VAL A 223 18.50 -14.17 -11.23
C VAL A 223 17.46 -13.13 -10.88
N LEU A 224 16.52 -13.44 -9.97
CA LEU A 224 15.39 -12.56 -9.65
C LEU A 224 15.79 -11.31 -8.86
N THR A 225 16.88 -11.38 -8.07
CA THR A 225 17.39 -10.22 -7.32
C THR A 225 18.50 -9.48 -8.06
N ASN A 226 18.91 -9.95 -9.24
CA ASN A 226 19.90 -9.29 -10.07
C ASN A 226 19.38 -7.94 -10.57
N ARG A 227 20.21 -6.92 -10.50
CA ARG A 227 19.85 -5.55 -10.90
C ARG A 227 19.43 -5.43 -12.37
N TRP A 228 20.02 -6.23 -13.27
CA TRP A 228 19.77 -6.17 -14.69
C TRP A 228 18.61 -7.05 -15.16
N PHE A 229 18.49 -8.25 -14.59
CA PHE A 229 17.44 -9.20 -14.95
C PHE A 229 16.18 -9.05 -14.07
N GLY A 230 16.34 -8.70 -12.81
CA GLY A 230 15.22 -8.60 -11.86
C GLY A 230 14.20 -7.55 -12.24
N LEU A 231 14.63 -6.39 -12.79
CA LEU A 231 13.71 -5.33 -13.20
C LEU A 231 12.85 -5.72 -14.42
N PRO A 232 13.42 -6.24 -15.54
CA PRO A 232 12.62 -6.74 -16.67
C PRO A 232 11.69 -7.89 -16.29
N ILE A 233 12.15 -8.86 -15.47
CA ILE A 233 11.31 -9.96 -15.01
C ILE A 233 10.13 -9.43 -14.17
N PHE A 234 10.40 -8.49 -13.28
CA PHE A 234 9.36 -7.83 -12.49
C PHE A 234 8.33 -7.13 -13.39
N ALA A 235 8.80 -6.35 -14.36
CA ALA A 235 7.93 -5.69 -15.33
C ALA A 235 7.08 -6.71 -16.12
N GLY A 236 7.67 -7.81 -16.57
CA GLY A 236 6.96 -8.89 -17.27
C GLY A 236 5.89 -9.58 -16.43
N ILE A 237 6.20 -9.90 -15.17
CA ILE A 237 5.22 -10.51 -14.25
C ILE A 237 4.08 -9.54 -13.95
N MET A 238 4.38 -8.26 -13.72
CA MET A 238 3.34 -7.27 -13.48
C MET A 238 2.49 -7.01 -14.71
N PHE A 239 3.10 -6.97 -15.91
CA PHE A 239 2.37 -6.88 -17.16
C PHE A 239 1.38 -8.04 -17.31
N LEU A 240 1.81 -9.27 -17.05
CA LEU A 240 0.94 -10.46 -17.12
C LEU A 240 -0.21 -10.38 -16.09
N VAL A 241 0.05 -9.92 -14.88
CA VAL A 241 -1.00 -9.72 -13.85
C VAL A 241 -2.03 -8.71 -14.32
N PHE A 242 -1.59 -7.60 -14.91
CA PHE A 242 -2.50 -6.57 -15.39
C PHE A 242 -3.25 -7.01 -16.65
N ASP A 243 -2.60 -7.69 -17.57
CA ASP A 243 -3.23 -8.21 -18.77
C ASP A 243 -4.36 -9.21 -18.42
N ILE A 244 -4.09 -10.16 -17.51
CA ILE A 244 -5.11 -11.09 -17.03
C ILE A 244 -6.26 -10.36 -16.34
N SER A 245 -5.96 -9.35 -15.52
CA SER A 245 -6.96 -8.65 -14.71
C SER A 245 -7.76 -7.62 -15.49
N GLN A 246 -7.14 -6.91 -16.45
CA GLN A 246 -7.75 -5.76 -17.11
C GLN A 246 -8.13 -6.01 -18.57
N SER A 247 -7.51 -6.99 -19.24
CA SER A 247 -7.71 -7.22 -20.67
C SER A 247 -8.37 -8.57 -20.99
N THR A 248 -8.29 -9.57 -20.12
CA THR A 248 -8.79 -10.91 -20.41
C THR A 248 -9.84 -11.40 -19.42
N LEU A 249 -9.44 -12.00 -18.30
CA LEU A 249 -10.34 -12.64 -17.35
C LEU A 249 -11.24 -11.64 -16.60
N GLY A 250 -10.70 -10.46 -16.27
CA GLY A 250 -11.47 -9.45 -15.55
C GLY A 250 -12.66 -8.92 -16.34
N PRO A 251 -12.47 -8.40 -17.57
CA PRO A 251 -13.58 -7.95 -18.43
C PRO A 251 -14.57 -9.07 -18.72
N TRP A 252 -14.13 -10.27 -19.09
CA TRP A 252 -15.02 -11.40 -19.33
C TRP A 252 -15.96 -11.71 -18.14
N LEU A 253 -15.44 -11.64 -16.91
CA LEU A 253 -16.28 -11.78 -15.71
C LEU A 253 -17.19 -10.56 -15.50
N ALA A 254 -16.69 -9.35 -15.79
CA ALA A 254 -17.46 -8.12 -15.65
C ALA A 254 -18.66 -8.15 -16.59
N ASP A 255 -18.47 -8.46 -17.87
CA ASP A 255 -19.53 -8.56 -18.88
C ASP A 255 -20.60 -9.59 -18.49
N MET A 256 -20.19 -10.70 -17.89
CA MET A 256 -21.13 -11.72 -17.40
C MET A 256 -22.02 -11.17 -16.26
N PHE A 257 -21.46 -10.38 -15.33
CA PHE A 257 -22.22 -9.82 -14.21
C PHE A 257 -23.05 -8.62 -14.62
N THR A 258 -22.49 -7.72 -15.45
CA THR A 258 -23.25 -6.58 -15.98
C THR A 258 -24.39 -7.03 -16.86
N GLY A 259 -24.21 -8.02 -17.73
CA GLY A 259 -25.27 -8.60 -18.54
C GLY A 259 -26.50 -9.11 -17.75
N TRP A 260 -26.28 -9.62 -16.54
CA TRP A 260 -27.40 -9.98 -15.65
C TRP A 260 -28.13 -8.75 -15.10
N ILE A 261 -27.38 -7.67 -14.80
CA ILE A 261 -27.98 -6.41 -14.31
C ILE A 261 -28.73 -5.71 -15.44
N ASP A 262 -28.19 -5.74 -16.66
CA ASP A 262 -28.80 -5.13 -17.83
C ASP A 262 -30.09 -5.84 -18.21
N ALA A 263 -30.12 -7.18 -18.20
CA ALA A 263 -31.35 -7.96 -18.37
C ALA A 263 -32.39 -7.64 -17.27
N PHE A 264 -31.95 -7.39 -16.03
CA PHE A 264 -32.84 -6.93 -14.97
C PHE A 264 -33.31 -5.48 -15.24
N GLY A 265 -32.43 -4.63 -15.77
CA GLY A 265 -32.76 -3.26 -16.19
C GLY A 265 -33.81 -3.22 -17.28
N GLU A 266 -33.69 -4.06 -18.32
CA GLU A 266 -34.68 -4.19 -19.41
C GLU A 266 -36.03 -4.67 -18.85
N TRP A 267 -36.04 -5.67 -17.97
CA TRP A 267 -37.27 -6.11 -17.32
C TRP A 267 -37.91 -5.01 -16.46
N ALA A 268 -37.10 -4.25 -15.71
CA ALA A 268 -37.58 -3.13 -14.92
C ALA A 268 -38.14 -1.97 -15.81
N ALA A 269 -37.47 -1.69 -16.94
CA ALA A 269 -37.91 -0.71 -17.92
C ALA A 269 -39.29 -1.07 -18.50
N ALA A 270 -39.49 -2.34 -18.87
CA ALA A 270 -40.78 -2.84 -19.34
C ALA A 270 -41.90 -2.71 -18.29
N MET A 271 -41.58 -2.87 -17.00
CA MET A 271 -42.55 -2.68 -15.91
C MET A 271 -42.88 -1.19 -15.65
N LEU A 272 -41.94 -0.32 -15.96
CA LEU A 272 -42.10 1.14 -15.78
C LEU A 272 -42.63 1.82 -17.06
N GLU A 273 -42.97 1.08 -18.10
CA GLU A 273 -43.57 1.58 -19.32
C GLU A 273 -44.93 2.29 -19.00
N GLY A 274 -44.96 3.62 -19.18
CA GLY A 274 -46.10 4.45 -18.79
C GLY A 274 -45.98 5.14 -17.42
N ALA A 275 -44.90 4.91 -16.66
CA ALA A 275 -44.65 5.70 -15.45
C ALA A 275 -44.08 7.09 -15.77
N ASN A 276 -44.04 7.96 -14.76
CA ASN A 276 -43.47 9.30 -14.91
C ASN A 276 -42.03 9.24 -15.43
N PRO A 277 -41.65 9.98 -16.50
CA PRO A 277 -40.27 9.98 -17.04
C PRO A 277 -39.19 10.27 -15.99
N LEU A 278 -39.50 11.11 -15.02
CA LEU A 278 -38.61 11.40 -13.91
C LEU A 278 -38.30 10.14 -13.08
N LEU A 279 -39.30 9.30 -12.83
CA LEU A 279 -39.15 8.07 -12.06
C LEU A 279 -38.37 7.01 -12.86
N GLN A 280 -38.58 6.97 -14.18
CA GLN A 280 -37.82 6.10 -15.08
C GLN A 280 -36.32 6.48 -15.08
N ALA A 281 -35.97 7.74 -15.32
CA ALA A 281 -34.60 8.22 -15.33
C ALA A 281 -33.89 7.96 -13.98
N MET A 282 -34.54 8.23 -12.85
CA MET A 282 -33.96 8.01 -11.54
C MET A 282 -33.73 6.55 -11.21
N LEU A 283 -34.65 5.65 -11.55
CA LEU A 283 -34.55 4.23 -11.21
C LEU A 283 -33.66 3.46 -12.20
N LEU A 284 -33.88 3.63 -13.50
CA LEU A 284 -33.15 2.85 -14.51
C LEU A 284 -31.71 3.33 -14.62
N GLU A 285 -31.50 4.60 -14.93
CA GLU A 285 -30.15 5.12 -15.16
C GLU A 285 -29.45 5.49 -13.85
N GLY A 286 -30.16 6.07 -12.89
CA GLY A 286 -29.57 6.50 -11.62
C GLY A 286 -29.21 5.34 -10.69
N VAL A 287 -30.15 4.42 -10.43
CA VAL A 287 -29.94 3.31 -9.48
C VAL A 287 -29.38 2.08 -10.18
N ILE A 288 -30.04 1.58 -11.22
CA ILE A 288 -29.62 0.34 -11.90
C ILE A 288 -28.29 0.57 -12.62
N GLY A 289 -28.16 1.66 -13.38
CA GLY A 289 -26.89 2.03 -14.02
C GLY A 289 -25.75 2.27 -13.02
N GLY A 290 -26.06 2.92 -11.89
CA GLY A 290 -25.08 3.07 -10.79
C GLY A 290 -24.64 1.75 -10.17
N VAL A 291 -25.54 0.78 -10.03
CA VAL A 291 -25.20 -0.59 -9.57
C VAL A 291 -24.38 -1.32 -10.63
N SER A 292 -24.77 -1.22 -11.91
CA SER A 292 -24.03 -1.83 -13.02
C SER A 292 -22.57 -1.36 -13.05
N ALA A 293 -22.34 -0.06 -12.92
CA ALA A 293 -21.00 0.51 -12.86
C ALA A 293 -20.15 -0.04 -11.69
N VAL A 294 -20.72 -0.21 -10.51
CA VAL A 294 -20.00 -0.75 -9.34
C VAL A 294 -19.71 -2.24 -9.52
N VAL A 295 -20.68 -3.00 -10.03
CA VAL A 295 -20.58 -4.45 -10.22
C VAL A 295 -19.66 -4.79 -11.38
N GLY A 296 -19.68 -4.02 -12.47
CA GLY A 296 -18.76 -4.17 -13.60
C GLY A 296 -17.29 -4.01 -13.21
N PHE A 297 -16.99 -3.11 -12.29
CA PHE A 297 -15.61 -2.89 -11.85
C PHE A 297 -15.14 -3.91 -10.79
N LEU A 298 -16.04 -4.53 -10.06
CA LEU A 298 -15.73 -5.47 -8.98
C LEU A 298 -14.91 -6.69 -9.44
N PRO A 299 -15.24 -7.42 -10.52
CA PRO A 299 -14.48 -8.57 -10.97
C PRO A 299 -13.04 -8.26 -11.34
N LEU A 300 -12.80 -7.11 -12.01
CA LEU A 300 -11.45 -6.67 -12.37
C LEU A 300 -10.57 -6.54 -11.13
N VAL A 301 -11.11 -5.88 -10.10
CA VAL A 301 -10.41 -5.67 -8.82
C VAL A 301 -10.22 -7.00 -8.08
N MET A 302 -11.20 -7.90 -8.10
CA MET A 302 -11.11 -9.19 -7.43
C MET A 302 -10.06 -10.11 -8.07
N VAL A 303 -10.01 -10.19 -9.41
CA VAL A 303 -8.99 -10.97 -10.14
C VAL A 303 -7.60 -10.42 -9.81
N MET A 304 -7.43 -9.10 -9.81
CA MET A 304 -6.18 -8.45 -9.43
C MET A 304 -5.77 -8.81 -7.99
N TYR A 305 -6.69 -8.74 -7.02
CA TYR A 305 -6.41 -9.13 -5.63
C TYR A 305 -6.01 -10.60 -5.50
N PHE A 306 -6.64 -11.48 -6.29
CA PHE A 306 -6.30 -12.89 -6.29
C PHE A 306 -4.86 -13.11 -6.78
N LEU A 307 -4.51 -12.54 -7.93
CA LEU A 307 -3.17 -12.67 -8.50
C LEU A 307 -2.08 -12.07 -7.61
N ILE A 308 -2.33 -10.88 -7.03
CA ILE A 308 -1.40 -10.26 -6.07
C ILE A 308 -1.24 -11.13 -4.83
N ALA A 309 -2.32 -11.73 -4.32
CA ALA A 309 -2.24 -12.62 -3.16
C ALA A 309 -1.42 -13.89 -3.46
N LEU A 310 -1.47 -14.42 -4.68
CA LEU A 310 -0.61 -15.53 -5.12
C LEU A 310 0.87 -15.12 -5.15
N LEU A 311 1.19 -13.91 -5.67
CA LEU A 311 2.55 -13.38 -5.72
C LEU A 311 3.10 -13.06 -4.32
N GLU A 312 2.23 -12.65 -3.40
CA GLU A 312 2.58 -12.40 -2.01
C GLU A 312 2.86 -13.72 -1.27
N ASP A 313 2.00 -14.73 -1.43
CA ASP A 313 2.10 -16.03 -0.75
C ASP A 313 3.30 -16.86 -1.23
N CYS A 314 3.66 -16.80 -2.53
CA CYS A 314 4.87 -17.47 -3.05
C CYS A 314 6.19 -16.79 -2.65
N GLY A 315 6.15 -15.58 -2.08
CA GLY A 315 7.32 -14.81 -1.64
C GLY A 315 8.01 -13.99 -2.74
N TYR A 316 7.43 -13.88 -3.93
CA TYR A 316 8.00 -13.10 -5.04
C TYR A 316 8.08 -11.60 -4.72
N MET A 317 7.06 -11.03 -4.04
CA MET A 317 7.00 -9.61 -3.73
C MET A 317 8.19 -9.13 -2.86
N ALA A 318 8.74 -9.99 -2.02
CA ALA A 318 9.94 -9.68 -1.23
C ALA A 318 11.17 -9.49 -2.13
N ARG A 319 11.33 -10.29 -3.19
CA ARG A 319 12.43 -10.20 -4.17
C ARG A 319 12.33 -8.94 -5.02
N ALA A 320 11.15 -8.67 -5.52
CA ALA A 320 10.87 -7.43 -6.25
C ALA A 320 11.24 -6.18 -5.43
N THR A 321 10.93 -6.20 -4.13
CA THR A 321 11.30 -5.11 -3.21
C THR A 321 12.82 -4.91 -3.14
N ILE A 322 13.62 -5.97 -3.11
CA ILE A 322 15.10 -5.87 -3.02
C ILE A 322 15.68 -5.24 -4.28
N VAL A 323 15.18 -5.60 -5.45
CA VAL A 323 15.65 -5.05 -6.74
C VAL A 323 15.47 -3.53 -6.81
N LEU A 324 14.36 -3.03 -6.31
CA LEU A 324 13.98 -1.62 -6.41
C LEU A 324 14.40 -0.78 -5.20
N ASP A 325 14.78 -1.40 -4.09
CA ASP A 325 15.22 -0.75 -2.85
C ASP A 325 16.35 0.29 -3.03
N PRO A 326 17.40 0.05 -3.85
CA PRO A 326 18.46 1.04 -4.08
C PRO A 326 17.98 2.34 -4.72
N ILE A 327 16.93 2.29 -5.56
CA ILE A 327 16.34 3.46 -6.22
C ILE A 327 15.55 4.27 -5.20
N PHE A 328 14.67 3.62 -4.44
CA PHE A 328 13.79 4.28 -3.48
C PHE A 328 14.54 4.81 -2.25
N LYS A 329 15.60 4.16 -1.82
CA LYS A 329 16.47 4.66 -0.74
C LYS A 329 17.11 6.00 -1.07
N ARG A 330 17.39 6.31 -2.35
CA ARG A 330 17.95 7.60 -2.76
C ARG A 330 16.98 8.75 -2.55
N VAL A 331 15.69 8.50 -2.68
CA VAL A 331 14.64 9.50 -2.45
C VAL A 331 14.09 9.48 -1.02
N GLY A 332 14.69 8.66 -0.14
CA GLY A 332 14.34 8.59 1.29
C GLY A 332 13.09 7.77 1.61
N LEU A 333 12.72 6.85 0.71
CA LEU A 333 11.71 5.81 0.92
C LEU A 333 12.40 4.45 1.03
N SER A 334 11.75 3.48 1.67
CA SER A 334 12.23 2.10 1.69
C SER A 334 11.78 1.33 0.44
N GLY A 335 12.46 0.25 0.10
CA GLY A 335 12.06 -0.62 -0.99
C GLY A 335 10.65 -1.18 -0.85
N LYS A 336 10.10 -1.26 0.37
CA LYS A 336 8.70 -1.66 0.59
C LYS A 336 7.68 -0.68 0.01
N SER A 337 8.06 0.58 -0.20
CA SER A 337 7.19 1.57 -0.84
C SER A 337 6.92 1.27 -2.32
N VAL A 338 7.74 0.41 -2.93
CA VAL A 338 7.54 -0.05 -4.31
C VAL A 338 6.24 -0.81 -4.47
N ILE A 339 5.93 -1.69 -3.51
CA ILE A 339 4.73 -2.54 -3.55
C ILE A 339 3.45 -1.70 -3.70
N PRO A 340 3.19 -0.69 -2.84
CA PRO A 340 2.09 0.26 -3.03
C PRO A 340 2.03 0.93 -4.39
N PHE A 341 3.17 1.39 -4.92
CA PHE A 341 3.20 2.08 -6.21
C PHE A 341 2.86 1.14 -7.36
N VAL A 342 3.41 -0.07 -7.35
CA VAL A 342 3.14 -1.07 -8.39
C VAL A 342 1.70 -1.55 -8.34
N ILE A 343 1.17 -1.87 -7.16
CA ILE A 343 -0.25 -2.22 -7.02
C ILE A 343 -1.15 -1.04 -7.45
N GLY A 344 -0.69 0.19 -7.19
CA GLY A 344 -1.36 1.43 -7.59
C GLY A 344 -1.52 1.59 -9.10
N THR A 345 -0.69 0.94 -9.93
CA THR A 345 -0.87 0.95 -11.40
C THR A 345 -2.16 0.24 -11.83
N GLY A 346 -2.59 -0.79 -11.12
CA GLY A 346 -3.89 -1.41 -11.36
C GLY A 346 -5.03 -0.60 -10.73
N CYS A 347 -4.94 -0.34 -9.43
CA CYS A 347 -5.93 0.45 -8.71
C CYS A 347 -5.29 1.18 -7.52
N ALA A 348 -5.61 2.46 -7.37
CA ALA A 348 -5.08 3.29 -6.29
C ALA A 348 -5.54 2.82 -4.89
N ILE A 349 -6.74 2.25 -4.76
CA ILE A 349 -7.29 1.78 -3.47
C ILE A 349 -6.40 0.68 -2.86
N PRO A 350 -6.18 -0.47 -3.51
CA PRO A 350 -5.29 -1.51 -2.98
C PRO A 350 -3.84 -1.03 -2.89
N GLY A 351 -3.39 -0.15 -3.79
CA GLY A 351 -2.07 0.46 -3.72
C GLY A 351 -1.88 1.21 -2.40
N VAL A 352 -2.81 2.08 -2.02
CA VAL A 352 -2.78 2.79 -0.74
C VAL A 352 -2.91 1.84 0.45
N MET A 353 -3.81 0.85 0.38
CA MET A 353 -3.99 -0.13 1.46
C MET A 353 -2.73 -0.99 1.69
N ALA A 354 -1.93 -1.24 0.66
CA ALA A 354 -0.67 -1.97 0.77
C ALA A 354 0.38 -1.20 1.61
N CYS A 355 0.22 0.11 1.81
CA CYS A 355 1.12 0.92 2.65
C CYS A 355 1.16 0.45 4.11
N ARG A 356 0.17 -0.30 4.59
CA ARG A 356 0.17 -0.89 5.96
C ARG A 356 1.35 -1.83 6.20
N THR A 357 1.96 -2.37 5.15
CA THR A 357 3.16 -3.22 5.26
C THR A 357 4.44 -2.43 5.56
N ILE A 358 4.39 -1.10 5.45
CA ILE A 358 5.50 -0.20 5.73
C ILE A 358 5.53 0.11 7.22
N ARG A 359 6.61 -0.29 7.91
CA ARG A 359 6.75 -0.13 9.36
C ARG A 359 6.92 1.32 9.80
N SER A 360 7.69 2.10 9.03
CA SER A 360 7.91 3.52 9.32
C SER A 360 6.63 4.32 9.07
N GLU A 361 6.04 4.89 10.10
CA GLU A 361 4.80 5.68 10.01
C GLU A 361 4.94 6.85 9.03
N ARG A 362 6.12 7.50 9.02
CA ARG A 362 6.42 8.59 8.10
C ARG A 362 6.45 8.11 6.65
N GLU A 363 7.18 7.03 6.37
CA GLU A 363 7.28 6.48 5.02
C GLU A 363 5.93 5.95 4.55
N ARG A 364 5.14 5.34 5.44
CA ARG A 364 3.78 4.91 5.16
C ARG A 364 2.89 6.07 4.75
N LYS A 365 2.90 7.19 5.51
CA LYS A 365 2.14 8.40 5.18
C LYS A 365 2.60 9.00 3.87
N ALA A 366 3.90 9.15 3.65
CA ALA A 366 4.47 9.67 2.41
C ALA A 366 4.10 8.79 1.20
N THR A 367 4.25 7.47 1.31
CA THR A 367 3.89 6.53 0.24
C THR A 367 2.40 6.56 -0.05
N ALA A 368 1.54 6.60 0.97
CA ALA A 368 0.09 6.68 0.79
C ALA A 368 -0.37 7.97 0.08
N MET A 369 0.33 9.10 0.31
CA MET A 369 0.05 10.37 -0.39
C MET A 369 0.51 10.34 -1.85
N LEU A 370 1.59 9.61 -2.16
CA LEU A 370 2.22 9.59 -3.48
C LEU A 370 1.71 8.46 -4.38
N ALA A 371 1.17 7.38 -3.80
CA ALA A 371 0.68 6.24 -4.57
C ALA A 371 -0.37 6.59 -5.63
N PRO A 372 -1.31 7.53 -5.41
CA PRO A 372 -2.30 7.91 -6.41
C PRO A 372 -1.74 8.64 -7.65
N PHE A 373 -0.48 9.07 -7.65
CA PHE A 373 0.15 9.65 -8.85
C PHE A 373 0.43 8.60 -9.93
N MET A 374 0.45 7.31 -9.58
CA MET A 374 0.51 6.27 -10.61
C MET A 374 -0.79 6.23 -11.43
N PRO A 375 -0.69 6.11 -12.77
CA PRO A 375 -1.85 5.83 -13.59
C PRO A 375 -2.48 4.50 -13.17
N CYS A 376 -3.76 4.52 -12.81
CA CYS A 376 -4.52 3.30 -12.48
C CYS A 376 -5.44 2.92 -13.65
N GLY A 377 -5.99 1.70 -13.64
CA GLY A 377 -6.88 1.19 -14.68
C GLY A 377 -8.02 2.14 -15.03
N ALA A 378 -8.65 2.78 -14.04
CA ALA A 378 -9.72 3.75 -14.25
C ALA A 378 -9.29 5.04 -14.99
N LYS A 379 -7.99 5.31 -15.11
CA LYS A 379 -7.47 6.45 -15.90
C LYS A 379 -7.15 6.06 -17.34
N LEU A 380 -7.04 4.76 -17.65
CA LEU A 380 -6.70 4.28 -19.00
C LEU A 380 -7.72 4.67 -20.07
N PRO A 381 -9.05 4.57 -19.85
CA PRO A 381 -10.04 5.00 -20.83
C PRO A 381 -9.91 6.49 -21.17
N VAL A 382 -9.60 7.34 -20.19
CA VAL A 382 -9.38 8.77 -20.43
C VAL A 382 -8.13 9.00 -21.28
N ILE A 383 -7.04 8.23 -20.99
CA ILE A 383 -5.81 8.30 -21.78
C ILE A 383 -6.09 7.81 -23.21
N ALA A 384 -6.81 6.72 -23.40
CA ALA A 384 -7.16 6.17 -24.70
C ALA A 384 -8.04 7.13 -25.51
N LEU A 385 -9.07 7.72 -24.90
CA LEU A 385 -9.94 8.71 -25.53
C LEU A 385 -9.13 9.89 -26.12
N PHE A 386 -8.26 10.50 -25.30
CA PHE A 386 -7.48 11.65 -25.74
C PHE A 386 -6.35 11.26 -26.70
N ALA A 387 -5.74 10.07 -26.53
CA ALA A 387 -4.72 9.56 -27.44
C ALA A 387 -5.31 9.29 -28.83
N GLY A 388 -6.48 8.68 -28.91
CA GLY A 388 -7.16 8.41 -30.16
C GLY A 388 -7.70 9.67 -30.82
N ALA A 389 -8.35 10.58 -30.06
CA ALA A 389 -8.91 11.81 -30.63
C ALA A 389 -7.85 12.78 -31.16
N PHE A 390 -6.70 12.95 -30.48
CA PHE A 390 -5.73 14.00 -30.78
C PHE A 390 -4.38 13.52 -31.30
N PHE A 391 -4.02 12.24 -31.09
CA PHE A 391 -2.66 11.74 -31.36
C PHE A 391 -2.64 10.48 -32.23
N ASP A 392 -3.70 10.22 -32.98
CA ASP A 392 -3.81 9.09 -33.92
C ASP A 392 -3.45 7.74 -33.27
N ASP A 393 -4.02 7.47 -32.10
CA ASP A 393 -3.76 6.27 -31.27
C ASP A 393 -2.27 6.04 -30.91
N ALA A 394 -1.54 7.12 -30.76
CA ALA A 394 -0.12 7.05 -30.47
C ALA A 394 0.16 6.44 -29.08
N SER A 395 0.64 5.21 -29.06
CA SER A 395 1.00 4.46 -27.84
C SER A 395 2.02 5.16 -26.94
N TRP A 396 2.79 6.13 -27.48
CA TRP A 396 3.73 6.93 -26.70
C TRP A 396 3.04 7.78 -25.63
N VAL A 397 1.76 8.18 -25.83
CA VAL A 397 1.02 9.01 -24.88
C VAL A 397 0.83 8.25 -23.56
N GLY A 398 0.37 7.00 -23.63
CA GLY A 398 0.24 6.14 -22.45
C GLY A 398 1.58 5.93 -21.73
N THR A 399 2.63 5.64 -22.50
CA THR A 399 3.99 5.47 -21.97
C THR A 399 4.47 6.74 -21.26
N LEU A 400 4.27 7.91 -21.87
CA LEU A 400 4.60 9.21 -21.27
C LEU A 400 3.89 9.42 -19.94
N MET A 401 2.60 9.06 -19.84
CA MET A 401 1.82 9.19 -18.61
C MET A 401 2.41 8.37 -17.46
N TYR A 402 2.83 7.12 -17.72
CA TYR A 402 3.48 6.28 -16.71
C TYR A 402 4.83 6.84 -16.27
N PHE A 403 5.69 7.26 -17.20
CA PHE A 403 6.99 7.85 -16.85
C PHE A 403 6.84 9.18 -16.09
N ALA A 404 5.88 10.02 -16.49
CA ALA A 404 5.57 11.25 -15.77
C ALA A 404 5.11 10.94 -14.33
N GLY A 405 4.25 9.93 -14.14
CA GLY A 405 3.82 9.47 -12.82
C GLY A 405 4.98 9.04 -11.93
N ILE A 406 5.88 8.21 -12.46
CA ILE A 406 7.09 7.77 -11.74
C ILE A 406 7.99 8.96 -11.38
N PHE A 407 8.21 9.88 -12.32
CA PHE A 407 9.01 11.08 -12.08
C PHE A 407 8.42 11.95 -10.96
N ILE A 408 7.11 12.20 -11.00
CA ILE A 408 6.40 12.99 -9.97
C ILE A 408 6.48 12.30 -8.61
N ILE A 409 6.39 10.97 -8.54
CA ILE A 409 6.55 10.22 -7.28
C ILE A 409 7.95 10.42 -6.71
N LEU A 410 9.00 10.35 -7.52
CA LEU A 410 10.37 10.53 -7.06
C LEU A 410 10.61 11.96 -6.55
N VAL A 411 10.16 12.98 -7.30
CA VAL A 411 10.24 14.39 -6.87
C VAL A 411 9.38 14.63 -5.64
N GLY A 412 8.16 14.12 -5.62
CA GLY A 412 7.25 14.23 -4.48
C GLY A 412 7.80 13.59 -3.21
N ALA A 413 8.49 12.45 -3.32
CA ALA A 413 9.15 11.80 -2.19
C ALA A 413 10.25 12.67 -1.58
N LEU A 414 11.09 13.29 -2.43
CA LEU A 414 12.12 14.24 -1.97
C LEU A 414 11.49 15.45 -1.29
N LEU A 415 10.42 15.99 -1.87
CA LEU A 415 9.69 17.14 -1.34
C LEU A 415 9.08 16.83 0.04
N VAL A 416 8.32 15.74 0.15
CA VAL A 416 7.67 15.33 1.40
C VAL A 416 8.70 15.07 2.49
N ASN A 417 9.83 14.44 2.16
CA ASN A 417 10.92 14.23 3.11
C ASN A 417 11.54 15.52 3.60
N LYS A 418 11.70 16.53 2.73
CA LYS A 418 12.23 17.84 3.08
C LYS A 418 11.26 18.61 3.98
N ILE A 419 9.97 18.64 3.64
CA ILE A 419 8.91 19.28 4.44
C ILE A 419 8.81 18.65 5.84
N ALA A 420 8.98 17.32 5.93
CA ALA A 420 8.95 16.61 7.21
C ALA A 420 10.16 16.93 8.11
N GLY A 421 11.19 17.60 7.61
CA GLY A 421 12.36 18.05 8.39
C GLY A 421 13.24 16.92 8.91
N HIS A 422 13.34 15.80 8.16
CA HIS A 422 14.16 14.67 8.57
C HIS A 422 15.43 14.57 7.72
N LYS A 423 16.57 14.33 8.39
CA LYS A 423 17.80 13.90 7.71
C LYS A 423 17.51 12.57 6.99
N ASN A 424 17.98 12.40 5.74
CA ASN A 424 17.92 11.12 5.03
C ASN A 424 18.70 10.06 5.86
N ARG A 425 18.05 9.46 6.84
CA ARG A 425 18.61 8.30 7.54
C ARG A 425 18.41 7.12 6.60
N LYS A 426 19.51 6.58 6.10
CA LYS A 426 19.48 5.32 5.37
C LYS A 426 18.78 4.30 6.28
N SER A 427 17.61 3.84 5.88
CA SER A 427 16.93 2.76 6.59
C SER A 427 17.77 1.50 6.39
N PHE A 428 18.46 1.05 7.44
CA PHE A 428 19.19 -0.21 7.43
C PHE A 428 18.20 -1.36 7.68
N PHE A 429 17.23 -1.50 6.79
CA PHE A 429 16.35 -2.64 6.85
C PHE A 429 16.99 -3.81 6.09
N ILE A 430 17.40 -4.82 6.82
CA ILE A 430 17.82 -6.11 6.26
C ILE A 430 16.55 -6.92 6.08
N MET A 431 16.17 -7.17 4.84
CA MET A 431 15.02 -8.00 4.51
C MET A 431 15.49 -9.45 4.39
N GLU A 432 14.98 -10.31 5.26
CA GLU A 432 15.12 -11.75 5.06
C GLU A 432 14.21 -12.19 3.94
N LEU A 433 14.77 -12.87 2.94
CA LEU A 433 13.98 -13.46 1.87
C LEU A 433 13.22 -14.67 2.44
N PRO A 434 11.89 -14.67 2.37
CA PRO A 434 11.11 -15.85 2.74
C PRO A 434 11.42 -16.99 1.78
N GLU A 435 11.37 -18.23 2.26
CA GLU A 435 11.48 -19.40 1.38
C GLU A 435 10.34 -19.42 0.35
N TYR A 436 10.65 -19.91 -0.86
CA TYR A 436 9.59 -20.11 -1.87
C TYR A 436 8.63 -21.19 -1.37
N LYS A 437 7.34 -20.87 -1.47
CA LYS A 437 6.26 -21.80 -1.16
C LYS A 437 5.32 -21.84 -2.34
N LEU A 438 4.77 -23.01 -2.61
CA LEU A 438 3.65 -23.10 -3.54
C LEU A 438 2.49 -22.27 -2.97
N PRO A 439 1.96 -21.31 -3.74
CA PRO A 439 0.89 -20.45 -3.26
C PRO A 439 -0.36 -21.28 -2.98
N SER A 440 -1.00 -21.01 -1.85
CA SER A 440 -2.25 -21.68 -1.48
C SER A 440 -3.44 -21.00 -2.17
N LEU A 441 -4.01 -21.64 -3.20
CA LEU A 441 -5.20 -21.15 -3.90
C LEU A 441 -6.35 -20.83 -2.95
N LYS A 442 -6.56 -21.68 -1.92
CA LYS A 442 -7.60 -21.47 -0.91
C LYS A 442 -7.38 -20.18 -0.12
N ARG A 443 -6.13 -19.89 0.30
CA ARG A 443 -5.81 -18.65 1.04
C ARG A 443 -5.93 -17.43 0.14
N ALA A 444 -5.46 -17.51 -1.10
CA ALA A 444 -5.60 -16.44 -2.08
C ALA A 444 -7.07 -16.13 -2.35
N PHE A 445 -7.91 -17.14 -2.51
CA PHE A 445 -9.36 -16.99 -2.72
C PHE A 445 -10.06 -16.35 -1.50
N ILE A 446 -9.76 -16.79 -0.29
CA ILE A 446 -10.31 -16.19 0.93
C ILE A 446 -9.86 -14.72 1.09
N SER A 447 -8.59 -14.43 0.77
CA SER A 447 -8.05 -13.07 0.78
C SER A 447 -8.75 -12.18 -0.25
N MET A 448 -8.98 -12.69 -1.44
CA MET A 448 -9.74 -12.03 -2.51
C MET A 448 -11.15 -11.68 -2.05
N LEU A 449 -11.92 -12.65 -1.52
CA LEU A 449 -13.28 -12.42 -1.03
C LEU A 449 -13.34 -11.41 0.11
N SER A 450 -12.43 -11.49 1.07
CA SER A 450 -12.36 -10.55 2.19
C SER A 450 -12.07 -9.11 1.74
N ARG A 451 -11.14 -8.95 0.78
CA ARG A 451 -10.80 -7.64 0.21
C ARG A 451 -11.92 -7.13 -0.69
N GLY A 452 -12.54 -8.01 -1.49
CA GLY A 452 -13.71 -7.69 -2.33
C GLY A 452 -14.90 -7.23 -1.51
N TRP A 453 -15.23 -7.92 -0.42
CA TRP A 453 -16.28 -7.48 0.50
C TRP A 453 -15.99 -6.10 1.11
N SER A 454 -14.74 -5.88 1.53
CA SER A 454 -14.32 -4.57 2.04
C SER A 454 -14.44 -3.46 0.99
N TYR A 455 -14.20 -3.78 -0.29
CA TYR A 455 -14.41 -2.85 -1.41
C TYR A 455 -15.90 -2.51 -1.56
N ILE A 456 -16.78 -3.50 -1.63
CA ILE A 456 -18.23 -3.28 -1.77
C ILE A 456 -18.75 -2.36 -0.65
N VAL A 457 -18.44 -2.70 0.61
CA VAL A 457 -18.98 -1.97 1.77
C VAL A 457 -18.41 -0.55 1.88
N LYS A 458 -17.12 -0.34 1.57
CA LYS A 458 -16.46 0.97 1.80
C LYS A 458 -16.42 1.85 0.57
N ALA A 459 -16.25 1.28 -0.61
CA ALA A 459 -16.12 2.03 -1.85
C ALA A 459 -17.40 1.96 -2.68
N GLY A 460 -17.97 0.78 -2.89
CA GLY A 460 -19.14 0.59 -3.72
C GLY A 460 -20.35 1.41 -3.29
N THR A 461 -20.63 1.47 -1.98
CA THR A 461 -21.74 2.29 -1.44
C THR A 461 -21.55 3.79 -1.71
N ILE A 462 -20.32 4.28 -1.56
CA ILE A 462 -20.00 5.70 -1.80
C ILE A 462 -20.07 5.99 -3.30
N ILE A 463 -19.51 5.13 -4.14
CA ILE A 463 -19.53 5.27 -5.60
C ILE A 463 -20.97 5.29 -6.11
N LEU A 464 -21.81 4.34 -5.66
CA LEU A 464 -23.23 4.28 -6.02
C LEU A 464 -23.96 5.58 -5.68
N LEU A 465 -23.82 6.06 -4.44
CA LEU A 465 -24.47 7.30 -4.00
C LEU A 465 -23.98 8.50 -4.83
N CYS A 466 -22.68 8.58 -5.06
CA CYS A 466 -22.10 9.69 -5.80
C CYS A 466 -22.50 9.66 -7.29
N ASN A 467 -22.51 8.47 -7.92
CA ASN A 467 -22.97 8.31 -9.31
C ASN A 467 -24.45 8.71 -9.44
N PHE A 468 -25.28 8.29 -8.50
CA PHE A 468 -26.69 8.72 -8.46
C PHE A 468 -26.82 10.24 -8.38
N VAL A 469 -26.06 10.89 -7.49
CA VAL A 469 -26.08 12.36 -7.35
C VAL A 469 -25.61 13.03 -8.64
N VAL A 470 -24.53 12.54 -9.27
CA VAL A 470 -24.04 13.09 -10.55
C VAL A 470 -25.05 12.90 -11.64
N HIS A 471 -25.68 11.74 -11.74
CA HIS A 471 -26.72 11.47 -12.72
C HIS A 471 -27.87 12.47 -12.57
N VAL A 472 -28.36 12.69 -11.34
CA VAL A 472 -29.40 13.72 -11.08
C VAL A 472 -28.92 15.11 -11.49
N MET A 473 -27.66 15.47 -11.22
CA MET A 473 -27.14 16.79 -11.59
C MET A 473 -26.94 16.96 -13.10
N GLN A 474 -26.72 15.89 -13.85
CA GLN A 474 -26.61 15.91 -15.32
C GLN A 474 -27.99 15.97 -15.99
N THR A 475 -28.92 15.16 -15.50
CA THR A 475 -30.25 14.97 -16.13
C THR A 475 -31.21 16.08 -15.81
N PHE A 476 -31.07 16.77 -14.67
CA PHE A 476 -32.04 17.77 -14.22
C PHE A 476 -31.46 19.18 -14.20
N ASN A 477 -32.34 20.16 -14.46
CA ASN A 477 -32.10 21.58 -14.20
C ASN A 477 -32.57 21.96 -12.77
N TRP A 478 -32.33 23.21 -12.36
CA TRP A 478 -32.75 23.71 -11.04
C TRP A 478 -34.29 23.73 -10.82
N SER A 479 -35.08 23.57 -11.86
CA SER A 479 -36.53 23.44 -11.78
C SER A 479 -36.99 21.98 -11.71
N PHE A 480 -36.08 21.03 -11.59
CA PHE A 480 -36.30 19.57 -11.64
C PHE A 480 -37.00 19.10 -12.93
N ALA A 481 -36.82 19.83 -14.02
CA ALA A 481 -37.21 19.39 -15.34
C ALA A 481 -36.04 18.66 -16.00
N VAL A 482 -36.34 17.63 -16.78
CA VAL A 482 -35.32 16.88 -17.54
C VAL A 482 -34.74 17.82 -18.60
N VAL A 483 -33.43 17.84 -18.71
CA VAL A 483 -32.69 18.65 -19.68
C VAL A 483 -32.85 18.02 -21.06
N GLU A 484 -33.29 18.79 -22.04
CA GLU A 484 -33.43 18.36 -23.43
C GLU A 484 -32.05 18.23 -24.10
N GLU A 485 -31.91 17.32 -25.06
CA GLU A 485 -30.68 17.16 -25.86
C GLU A 485 -30.33 18.49 -26.54
N GLY A 486 -29.07 18.93 -26.43
CA GLY A 486 -28.59 20.22 -26.91
C GLY A 486 -28.68 21.37 -25.91
N MET A 487 -29.30 21.15 -24.74
CA MET A 487 -29.43 22.16 -23.67
C MET A 487 -28.67 21.76 -22.39
N GLU A 488 -27.64 20.97 -22.49
CA GLU A 488 -26.81 20.43 -21.37
C GLU A 488 -26.22 21.54 -20.50
N ASN A 489 -26.04 22.74 -21.06
CA ASN A 489 -25.60 23.94 -20.35
C ASN A 489 -26.58 24.46 -19.28
N THR A 490 -27.83 24.01 -19.32
CA THR A 490 -28.85 24.37 -18.31
C THR A 490 -28.90 23.42 -17.12
N SER A 491 -28.13 22.32 -17.17
CA SER A 491 -28.08 21.31 -16.11
C SER A 491 -27.52 21.88 -14.80
N ILE A 492 -27.89 21.25 -13.69
CA ILE A 492 -27.34 21.59 -12.36
C ILE A 492 -25.83 21.43 -12.39
N LEU A 493 -25.32 20.36 -13.04
CA LEU A 493 -23.90 20.12 -13.16
C LEU A 493 -23.17 21.24 -13.90
N ALA A 494 -23.72 21.72 -15.02
CA ALA A 494 -23.14 22.83 -15.78
C ALA A 494 -23.03 24.10 -14.93
N THR A 495 -24.09 24.42 -14.17
CA THR A 495 -24.10 25.59 -13.29
C THR A 495 -23.01 25.50 -12.20
N ILE A 496 -22.81 24.33 -11.62
CA ILE A 496 -21.78 24.10 -10.59
C ILE A 496 -20.39 24.08 -11.21
N ALA A 497 -20.23 23.48 -12.38
CA ALA A 497 -18.92 23.33 -13.04
C ALA A 497 -18.39 24.64 -13.64
N ASN A 498 -19.29 25.54 -14.04
CA ASN A 498 -18.97 26.79 -14.74
C ASN A 498 -17.95 27.69 -14.00
N PRO A 499 -18.03 27.93 -12.67
CA PRO A 499 -16.98 28.65 -11.94
C PRO A 499 -15.62 27.95 -11.96
N PHE A 500 -15.59 26.61 -11.97
CA PHE A 500 -14.33 25.85 -12.02
C PHE A 500 -13.68 25.88 -13.40
N ALA A 501 -14.45 26.16 -14.47
CA ALA A 501 -13.93 26.33 -15.81
C ALA A 501 -12.92 27.48 -15.90
N TYR A 502 -13.08 28.56 -15.13
CA TYR A 502 -12.09 29.65 -15.08
C TYR A 502 -10.73 29.19 -14.54
N ILE A 503 -10.72 28.22 -13.61
CA ILE A 503 -9.47 27.65 -13.07
C ILE A 503 -8.75 26.82 -14.13
N LEU A 504 -9.48 26.25 -15.10
CA LEU A 504 -8.92 25.43 -16.18
C LEU A 504 -8.40 26.27 -17.37
N VAL A 505 -8.81 27.54 -17.51
CA VAL A 505 -8.34 28.39 -18.63
C VAL A 505 -6.81 28.39 -18.79
N PRO A 506 -5.97 28.49 -17.73
CA PRO A 506 -4.51 28.43 -17.86
C PRO A 506 -3.98 27.08 -18.35
N ILE A 507 -4.80 26.01 -18.31
CA ILE A 507 -4.42 24.63 -18.67
C ILE A 507 -4.92 24.27 -20.08
N VAL A 508 -6.12 24.73 -20.46
CA VAL A 508 -6.75 24.35 -21.75
C VAL A 508 -6.89 25.50 -22.73
N GLY A 509 -6.70 26.74 -22.28
CA GLY A 509 -6.66 27.92 -23.13
C GLY A 509 -8.00 28.61 -23.39
N TYR A 510 -9.13 28.02 -23.03
CA TYR A 510 -10.47 28.58 -23.20
C TYR A 510 -11.38 28.16 -22.05
N HIS A 511 -12.53 28.81 -21.95
CA HIS A 511 -13.52 28.51 -20.94
C HIS A 511 -14.38 27.31 -21.37
N ALA A 512 -14.11 26.14 -20.77
CA ALA A 512 -14.76 24.87 -21.05
C ALA A 512 -15.40 24.30 -19.78
N TRP A 513 -16.70 24.58 -19.60
CA TRP A 513 -17.45 24.06 -18.46
C TRP A 513 -17.56 22.53 -18.51
N GLN A 514 -17.61 21.95 -19.72
CA GLN A 514 -17.67 20.50 -19.93
C GLN A 514 -16.44 19.77 -19.35
N LEU A 515 -15.25 20.32 -19.62
CA LEU A 515 -14.00 19.79 -19.07
C LEU A 515 -13.94 19.95 -17.54
N ALA A 516 -14.49 21.07 -17.03
CA ALA A 516 -14.60 21.29 -15.60
C ALA A 516 -15.59 20.31 -14.96
N ALA A 517 -16.73 20.05 -15.58
CA ALA A 517 -17.71 19.07 -15.16
C ALA A 517 -17.09 17.67 -15.09
N ALA A 518 -16.38 17.26 -16.16
CA ALA A 518 -15.68 15.99 -16.19
C ALA A 518 -14.54 15.90 -15.13
N ALA A 519 -13.86 16.99 -14.84
CA ALA A 519 -12.89 17.02 -13.74
C ALA A 519 -13.56 16.83 -12.38
N VAL A 520 -14.70 17.47 -12.13
CA VAL A 520 -15.47 17.35 -10.88
C VAL A 520 -16.02 15.93 -10.71
N THR A 521 -16.64 15.36 -11.75
CA THR A 521 -17.14 13.97 -11.70
C THR A 521 -15.99 12.97 -11.57
N GLY A 522 -14.84 13.24 -12.18
CA GLY A 522 -13.61 12.46 -12.03
C GLY A 522 -13.01 12.42 -10.62
N PHE A 523 -13.41 13.32 -9.70
CA PHE A 523 -13.11 13.17 -8.27
C PHE A 523 -13.92 12.06 -7.62
N ILE A 524 -15.09 11.77 -8.14
CA ILE A 524 -15.96 10.72 -7.61
C ILE A 524 -15.40 9.38 -8.07
N ALA A 525 -15.30 9.22 -9.40
CA ALA A 525 -14.73 8.05 -10.04
C ALA A 525 -14.06 8.49 -11.35
N LYS A 526 -12.82 8.06 -11.58
CA LYS A 526 -12.03 8.54 -12.73
C LYS A 526 -12.57 8.06 -14.07
N GLU A 527 -13.22 6.93 -14.10
CA GLU A 527 -13.95 6.38 -15.26
C GLU A 527 -15.09 7.29 -15.70
N ASN A 528 -15.76 7.99 -14.80
CA ASN A 528 -16.88 8.89 -15.11
C ASN A 528 -16.46 10.09 -15.97
N VAL A 529 -15.17 10.38 -16.09
CA VAL A 529 -14.67 11.47 -16.94
C VAL A 529 -15.11 11.27 -18.39
N VAL A 530 -14.98 10.07 -18.93
CA VAL A 530 -15.32 9.75 -20.33
C VAL A 530 -16.83 9.87 -20.54
N GLY A 531 -17.64 9.23 -19.69
CA GLY A 531 -19.09 9.31 -19.77
C GLY A 531 -19.62 10.75 -19.61
N THR A 532 -19.04 11.53 -18.67
CA THR A 532 -19.42 12.96 -18.52
C THR A 532 -19.07 13.78 -19.75
N LEU A 533 -17.90 13.55 -20.36
CA LEU A 533 -17.52 14.23 -21.60
C LEU A 533 -18.47 13.85 -22.75
N ALA A 534 -18.80 12.55 -22.88
CA ALA A 534 -19.72 12.08 -23.90
C ALA A 534 -21.08 12.78 -23.80
N VAL A 535 -21.65 12.86 -22.61
CA VAL A 535 -22.93 13.53 -22.35
C VAL A 535 -22.81 15.05 -22.55
N CYS A 536 -21.82 15.71 -21.93
CA CYS A 536 -21.70 17.18 -21.96
C CYS A 536 -21.34 17.75 -23.33
N TYR A 537 -20.77 16.96 -24.23
CA TYR A 537 -20.46 17.34 -25.60
C TYR A 537 -21.46 16.77 -26.63
N GLY A 538 -22.44 15.97 -26.18
CA GLY A 538 -23.43 15.34 -27.07
C GLY A 538 -22.81 14.31 -28.03
N ILE A 539 -21.74 13.64 -27.65
CA ILE A 539 -20.99 12.70 -28.49
C ILE A 539 -21.16 11.24 -28.06
N SER A 540 -22.25 10.91 -27.38
CA SER A 540 -22.54 9.55 -26.89
C SER A 540 -22.51 8.49 -27.99
N ASN A 541 -22.86 8.87 -29.24
CA ASN A 541 -22.83 7.97 -30.40
C ASN A 541 -21.40 7.72 -30.94
N LEU A 542 -20.41 8.56 -30.59
CA LEU A 542 -19.02 8.46 -31.04
C LEU A 542 -18.12 7.77 -30.02
N ILE A 543 -18.61 7.62 -28.80
CA ILE A 543 -17.92 6.97 -27.69
C ILE A 543 -18.81 5.84 -27.18
N ASP A 544 -18.26 4.65 -27.12
CA ASP A 544 -18.87 3.53 -26.40
C ASP A 544 -18.74 3.83 -24.90
N THR A 545 -19.84 4.22 -24.28
CA THR A 545 -19.88 4.59 -22.86
C THR A 545 -19.78 3.39 -21.93
N GLU A 546 -20.04 2.17 -22.43
CA GLU A 546 -19.90 0.92 -21.66
C GLU A 546 -18.46 0.42 -21.72
N ALA A 547 -17.88 0.34 -22.91
CA ALA A 547 -16.47 -0.03 -23.09
C ALA A 547 -15.50 1.09 -22.72
N LEU A 548 -15.97 2.33 -22.56
CA LEU A 548 -15.16 3.53 -22.33
C LEU A 548 -14.09 3.76 -23.41
N GLU A 549 -14.41 3.36 -24.64
CA GLU A 549 -13.56 3.48 -25.81
C GLU A 549 -14.23 4.30 -26.92
N MET A 550 -13.42 4.81 -27.86
CA MET A 550 -13.97 5.48 -29.03
C MET A 550 -14.50 4.48 -30.06
N ALA A 551 -15.60 4.85 -30.73
CA ALA A 551 -16.04 4.14 -31.92
C ALA A 551 -14.94 4.20 -33.00
N GLN A 552 -14.76 3.13 -33.77
CA GLN A 552 -13.72 3.05 -34.79
C GLN A 552 -13.88 4.19 -35.83
N GLY A 553 -12.82 5.00 -35.98
CA GLY A 553 -12.79 6.11 -36.91
C GLY A 553 -13.37 7.46 -36.41
N ALA A 554 -13.92 7.52 -35.20
CA ALA A 554 -14.56 8.74 -34.64
C ALA A 554 -13.53 9.79 -34.12
N GLY A 555 -12.23 9.48 -34.11
CA GLY A 555 -11.21 10.35 -33.49
C GLY A 555 -11.21 11.79 -33.97
N SER A 556 -11.27 12.02 -35.29
CA SER A 556 -11.26 13.37 -35.87
C SER A 556 -12.54 14.14 -35.56
N GLU A 557 -13.67 13.47 -35.49
CA GLU A 557 -14.98 14.08 -35.16
C GLU A 557 -15.02 14.48 -33.69
N VAL A 558 -14.59 13.60 -32.79
CA VAL A 558 -14.46 13.89 -31.36
C VAL A 558 -13.50 15.05 -31.10
N ALA A 559 -12.34 15.10 -31.79
CA ALA A 559 -11.41 16.21 -31.68
C ALA A 559 -11.99 17.54 -32.14
N ALA A 560 -12.77 17.52 -33.24
CA ALA A 560 -13.47 18.71 -33.76
C ALA A 560 -14.51 19.25 -32.78
N VAL A 561 -15.28 18.36 -32.14
CA VAL A 561 -16.29 18.74 -31.14
C VAL A 561 -15.66 19.32 -29.88
N PHE A 562 -14.54 18.76 -29.43
CA PHE A 562 -13.81 19.31 -28.27
C PHE A 562 -13.18 20.68 -28.57
N GLY A 563 -12.82 20.97 -29.82
CA GLY A 563 -12.30 22.27 -30.26
C GLY A 563 -10.99 22.68 -29.56
N MET A 564 -10.20 21.73 -29.08
CA MET A 564 -8.95 22.00 -28.36
C MET A 564 -7.71 21.65 -29.18
N THR A 565 -6.59 22.31 -28.85
CA THR A 565 -5.30 22.01 -29.47
C THR A 565 -4.68 20.73 -28.87
N LYS A 566 -3.77 20.08 -29.60
CA LYS A 566 -3.01 18.91 -29.09
C LYS A 566 -2.29 19.23 -27.78
N ALA A 567 -1.78 20.45 -27.62
CA ALA A 567 -1.13 20.90 -26.39
C ALA A 567 -2.12 20.98 -25.20
N ALA A 568 -3.31 21.52 -25.44
CA ALA A 568 -4.38 21.59 -24.44
C ALA A 568 -4.90 20.20 -24.04
N ALA A 569 -5.03 19.29 -25.01
CA ALA A 569 -5.43 17.90 -24.78
C ALA A 569 -4.42 17.16 -23.87
N LEU A 570 -3.12 17.26 -24.18
CA LEU A 570 -2.06 16.68 -23.36
C LEU A 570 -2.01 17.28 -21.95
N ALA A 571 -2.19 18.60 -21.86
CA ALA A 571 -2.21 19.32 -20.59
C ALA A 571 -3.39 18.91 -19.71
N TYR A 572 -4.59 18.76 -20.29
CA TYR A 572 -5.76 18.28 -19.56
C TYR A 572 -5.60 16.84 -19.09
N LEU A 573 -5.00 15.96 -19.92
CA LEU A 573 -4.63 14.61 -19.52
C LEU A 573 -3.71 14.61 -18.30
N MET A 574 -2.63 15.41 -18.35
CA MET A 574 -1.69 15.52 -17.23
C MET A 574 -2.38 16.08 -15.96
N PHE A 575 -3.24 17.08 -16.13
CA PHE A 575 -4.05 17.62 -15.03
C PHE A 575 -4.91 16.51 -14.41
N ASN A 576 -5.66 15.76 -15.22
CA ASN A 576 -6.54 14.70 -14.73
C ASN A 576 -5.76 13.55 -14.08
N LEU A 577 -4.58 13.23 -14.62
CA LEU A 577 -3.70 12.19 -14.09
C LEU A 577 -3.22 12.52 -12.67
N PHE A 578 -2.79 13.77 -12.41
CA PHE A 578 -2.13 14.18 -11.17
C PHE A 578 -3.05 14.84 -10.15
N THR A 579 -4.31 15.13 -10.50
CA THR A 579 -5.32 15.57 -9.53
C THR A 579 -5.70 14.44 -8.56
N PRO A 580 -6.33 14.75 -7.41
CA PRO A 580 -6.70 13.76 -6.42
C PRO A 580 -7.41 12.54 -7.02
N PRO A 581 -7.18 11.35 -6.46
CA PRO A 581 -7.80 10.12 -6.93
C PRO A 581 -9.31 10.12 -6.60
N CYS A 582 -10.00 9.05 -7.01
CA CYS A 582 -11.40 8.84 -6.67
C CYS A 582 -11.66 8.86 -5.15
N PHE A 583 -12.89 9.19 -4.73
CA PHE A 583 -13.28 9.26 -3.32
C PHE A 583 -12.95 7.99 -2.55
N ALA A 584 -13.10 6.82 -3.16
CA ALA A 584 -12.75 5.55 -2.54
C ALA A 584 -11.25 5.44 -2.20
N ALA A 585 -10.37 5.95 -3.07
CA ALA A 585 -8.94 6.01 -2.79
C ALA A 585 -8.60 7.05 -1.72
N ILE A 586 -9.30 8.18 -1.67
CA ILE A 586 -9.18 9.17 -0.58
C ILE A 586 -9.61 8.53 0.75
N GLY A 587 -10.69 7.74 0.75
CA GLY A 587 -11.12 6.95 1.91
C GLY A 587 -10.06 5.96 2.38
N ALA A 588 -9.41 5.26 1.44
CA ALA A 588 -8.26 4.39 1.75
C ALA A 588 -7.06 5.19 2.31
N MET A 589 -6.73 6.36 1.73
CA MET A 589 -5.71 7.27 2.27
C MET A 589 -6.02 7.67 3.70
N ASN A 590 -7.26 8.03 4.02
CA ASN A 590 -7.68 8.40 5.37
C ASN A 590 -7.49 7.24 6.36
N SER A 591 -7.80 6.01 5.96
CA SER A 591 -7.67 4.83 6.80
C SER A 591 -6.21 4.47 7.11
N GLU A 592 -5.29 4.68 6.16
CA GLU A 592 -3.87 4.32 6.30
C GLU A 592 -3.01 5.46 6.88
N ILE A 593 -3.33 6.73 6.56
CA ILE A 593 -2.61 7.91 7.06
C ILE A 593 -2.98 8.21 8.52
N ARG A 594 -4.25 8.09 8.88
CA ARG A 594 -4.81 8.33 10.24
C ARG A 594 -4.45 9.71 10.84
N ASP A 595 -4.13 10.68 9.99
CA ASP A 595 -3.75 12.04 10.37
C ASP A 595 -4.35 13.03 9.38
N ARG A 596 -5.29 13.84 9.84
CA ARG A 596 -6.02 14.80 8.99
C ARG A 596 -5.09 15.80 8.30
N LYS A 597 -4.01 16.24 8.98
CA LYS A 597 -3.06 17.21 8.40
C LYS A 597 -2.30 16.62 7.22
N TRP A 598 -1.87 15.37 7.33
CA TRP A 598 -1.20 14.64 6.26
C TRP A 598 -2.16 14.30 5.12
N LEU A 599 -3.42 13.93 5.43
CA LEU A 599 -4.43 13.66 4.42
C LEU A 599 -4.72 14.90 3.58
N PHE A 600 -5.09 16.02 4.21
CA PHE A 600 -5.37 17.26 3.48
C PHE A 600 -4.12 17.81 2.79
N GLY A 601 -2.94 17.67 3.41
CA GLY A 601 -1.66 18.00 2.76
C GLY A 601 -1.41 17.16 1.50
N GLY A 602 -1.78 15.88 1.50
CA GLY A 602 -1.70 15.00 0.34
C GLY A 602 -2.63 15.42 -0.78
N ILE A 603 -3.89 15.71 -0.47
CA ILE A 603 -4.89 16.19 -1.43
C ILE A 603 -4.44 17.54 -2.02
N ALA A 604 -3.97 18.46 -1.19
CA ALA A 604 -3.45 19.75 -1.65
C ALA A 604 -2.23 19.61 -2.55
N LEU A 605 -1.30 18.69 -2.22
CA LEU A 605 -0.14 18.37 -3.05
C LEU A 605 -0.57 17.84 -4.42
N GLN A 606 -1.56 16.96 -4.47
CA GLN A 606 -2.06 16.37 -5.71
C GLN A 606 -2.74 17.43 -6.59
N LEU A 607 -3.58 18.31 -6.01
CA LEU A 607 -4.18 19.43 -6.72
C LEU A 607 -3.12 20.40 -7.27
N ALA A 608 -2.18 20.78 -6.43
CA ALA A 608 -1.09 21.68 -6.79
C ALA A 608 -0.22 21.09 -7.93
N THR A 609 0.08 19.79 -7.86
CA THR A 609 0.86 19.09 -8.88
C THR A 609 0.09 19.00 -10.19
N GLY A 610 -1.20 18.58 -10.16
CA GLY A 610 -2.03 18.49 -11.35
C GLY A 610 -2.15 19.83 -12.07
N PHE A 611 -2.43 20.90 -11.32
CA PHE A 611 -2.52 22.25 -11.89
C PHE A 611 -1.19 22.74 -12.47
N SER A 612 -0.09 22.60 -11.72
CA SER A 612 1.22 23.10 -12.14
C SER A 612 1.75 22.36 -13.35
N VAL A 613 1.61 21.03 -13.40
CA VAL A 613 2.05 20.21 -14.54
C VAL A 613 1.18 20.49 -15.76
N GLY A 614 -0.16 20.53 -15.61
CA GLY A 614 -1.07 20.88 -16.69
C GLY A 614 -0.75 22.26 -17.29
N PHE A 615 -0.58 23.27 -16.44
CA PHE A 615 -0.20 24.62 -16.86
C PHE A 615 1.12 24.62 -17.63
N LEU A 616 2.17 23.97 -17.11
CA LEU A 616 3.48 23.94 -17.77
C LEU A 616 3.40 23.24 -19.13
N VAL A 617 2.70 22.09 -19.20
CA VAL A 617 2.56 21.34 -20.46
C VAL A 617 1.78 22.15 -21.49
N TYR A 618 0.72 22.85 -21.11
CA TYR A 618 -0.03 23.71 -22.00
C TYR A 618 0.82 24.86 -22.54
N GLN A 619 1.46 25.62 -21.65
CA GLN A 619 2.20 26.82 -22.06
C GLN A 619 3.45 26.47 -22.88
N ILE A 620 4.18 25.41 -22.51
CA ILE A 620 5.34 24.96 -23.28
C ILE A 620 4.89 24.35 -24.62
N GLY A 621 3.81 23.56 -24.60
CA GLY A 621 3.26 22.97 -25.82
C GLY A 621 2.83 24.02 -26.82
N THR A 622 2.06 25.03 -26.39
CA THR A 622 1.60 26.15 -27.25
C THR A 622 2.76 26.99 -27.75
N LEU A 623 3.77 27.25 -26.91
CA LEU A 623 4.97 27.96 -27.33
C LEU A 623 5.75 27.21 -28.44
N ILE A 624 5.80 25.88 -28.38
CA ILE A 624 6.49 25.07 -29.40
C ILE A 624 5.65 24.96 -30.67
N THR A 625 4.33 24.82 -30.57
CA THR A 625 3.47 24.57 -31.74
C THR A 625 3.01 25.85 -32.43
N GLU A 626 2.76 26.93 -31.70
CA GLU A 626 2.13 28.15 -32.16
C GLU A 626 3.06 29.38 -32.08
N GLY A 627 4.20 29.25 -31.37
CA GLY A 627 5.18 30.33 -31.23
C GLY A 627 4.78 31.45 -30.27
N HIS A 628 3.65 31.33 -29.58
CA HIS A 628 3.17 32.30 -28.59
C HIS A 628 2.77 31.63 -27.29
N LEU A 629 2.64 32.43 -26.22
CA LEU A 629 2.16 31.95 -24.93
C LEU A 629 0.63 31.76 -25.00
N GLY A 630 0.15 30.66 -24.44
CA GLY A 630 -1.26 30.33 -24.42
C GLY A 630 -2.10 31.27 -23.54
N ALA A 631 -3.40 31.28 -23.76
CA ALA A 631 -4.35 32.05 -22.96
C ALA A 631 -4.24 31.68 -21.46
N GLY A 632 -4.45 32.66 -20.58
CA GLY A 632 -4.37 32.45 -19.13
C GLY A 632 -2.95 32.33 -18.58
N PHE A 633 -1.90 32.69 -19.34
CA PHE A 633 -0.51 32.61 -18.89
C PHE A 633 -0.27 33.38 -17.58
N VAL A 634 -0.69 34.65 -17.52
CA VAL A 634 -0.44 35.50 -16.35
C VAL A 634 -1.13 34.96 -15.08
N PRO A 635 -2.44 34.71 -15.06
CA PRO A 635 -3.07 34.14 -13.88
C PRO A 635 -2.53 32.75 -13.51
N GLY A 636 -2.20 31.91 -14.49
CA GLY A 636 -1.57 30.60 -14.26
C GLY A 636 -0.19 30.73 -13.64
N LEU A 637 0.64 31.64 -14.12
CA LEU A 637 1.99 31.91 -13.57
C LEU A 637 1.91 32.39 -12.11
N ILE A 638 0.96 33.27 -11.79
CA ILE A 638 0.72 33.75 -10.43
C ILE A 638 0.30 32.57 -9.54
N ALA A 639 -0.60 31.72 -10.00
CA ALA A 639 -1.05 30.55 -9.23
C ALA A 639 0.10 29.56 -8.99
N VAL A 640 0.88 29.19 -10.00
CA VAL A 640 2.03 28.31 -9.87
C VAL A 640 3.13 28.96 -9.00
N GLY A 641 3.35 30.26 -9.13
CA GLY A 641 4.26 31.02 -8.26
C GLY A 641 3.82 31.00 -6.79
N ALA A 642 2.53 31.16 -6.52
CA ALA A 642 1.98 31.06 -5.17
C ALA A 642 2.14 29.63 -4.61
N ILE A 643 1.86 28.60 -5.40
CA ILE A 643 2.08 27.19 -5.03
C ILE A 643 3.56 26.95 -4.70
N ALA A 644 4.49 27.41 -5.54
CA ALA A 644 5.92 27.28 -5.35
C ALA A 644 6.39 28.02 -4.07
N ALA A 645 5.86 29.21 -3.80
CA ALA A 645 6.15 29.98 -2.59
C ALA A 645 5.68 29.24 -1.32
N VAL A 646 4.48 28.68 -1.31
CA VAL A 646 3.95 27.87 -0.20
C VAL A 646 4.82 26.63 0.03
N ILE A 647 5.16 25.91 -1.02
CA ILE A 647 6.04 24.73 -0.94
C ILE A 647 7.43 25.14 -0.42
N GLY A 648 8.00 26.25 -0.93
CA GLY A 648 9.28 26.79 -0.48
C GLY A 648 9.25 27.16 1.01
N TYR A 649 8.19 27.81 1.47
CA TYR A 649 7.98 28.14 2.88
C TYR A 649 7.90 26.87 3.76
N LEU A 650 7.15 25.85 3.32
CA LEU A 650 7.04 24.60 4.06
C LEU A 650 8.39 23.85 4.11
N CYS A 651 9.16 23.87 3.03
CA CYS A 651 10.52 23.32 3.00
C CYS A 651 11.46 24.06 3.94
N ALA A 652 11.46 25.40 3.95
CA ALA A 652 12.28 26.21 4.85
C ALA A 652 11.92 25.95 6.32
N ARG A 653 10.63 25.83 6.63
CA ARG A 653 10.16 25.44 7.96
C ARG A 653 10.60 24.02 8.35
N GLY A 654 10.64 23.08 7.38
CA GLY A 654 11.17 21.74 7.57
C GLY A 654 12.67 21.75 7.89
N ASP A 655 13.45 22.55 7.16
CA ASP A 655 14.89 22.72 7.39
C ASP A 655 15.17 23.37 8.78
N ALA A 656 14.36 24.35 9.21
CA ALA A 656 14.46 24.95 10.54
C ALA A 656 14.15 23.97 11.69
N LYS A 657 13.24 23.02 11.47
CA LYS A 657 13.00 21.93 12.43
C LYS A 657 14.14 20.92 12.48
N ARG A 658 14.86 20.77 11.36
CA ARG A 658 16.02 19.89 11.23
C ARG A 658 17.22 20.40 12.02
N THR A 659 17.47 21.72 11.97
CA THR A 659 18.55 22.37 12.73
C THR A 659 18.30 22.40 14.23
N LYS A 660 17.04 22.40 14.69
CA LYS A 660 16.69 22.34 16.13
C LYS A 660 16.76 20.92 16.73
N LYS A 661 16.82 19.87 15.92
CA LYS A 661 16.87 18.46 16.37
C LYS A 661 18.24 17.79 16.11
N GLY A 662 19.18 18.44 15.48
CA GLY A 662 20.59 18.06 15.33
C GLY A 662 21.43 18.84 16.29
#